data_ab35b2380dbfcd498a6f580a40aaea6c
#
_entry.id   ab35b2380dbfcd498a6f580a40aaea6c
#
_cell.length_a   1.000
_cell.length_b   1.000
_cell.length_c   1.000
_cell.angle_alpha   90.00
_cell.angle_beta   90.00
_cell.angle_gamma   90.00
#
_symmetry.space_group_name_H-M   'P 1'
#
loop_
_entity.id
_entity.type
_entity.pdbx_description
1 polymer ?
#
loop_
_entity_poly.entity_id
_entity_poly.type
_entity_poly.pdbx_seq_one_letter_code
_entity_poly.pdbx_strand_id
1 'polypeptide(L)'
;MIRSTQKRHLLALLTVVLALFALLLMHPTAGAVDDTDEAETLVGANIQDGVLLGYYGLGGDIVLPNTVTKIGDEALKGNDNIVSITIPGSVKDIGNNAFKGCTKLERVIFTNPEKTNKNLIIRLSAFQNCKKLTECEIPARAYQVVGNIFKGCTSLTEVKVNAANPYYFTQDGVLFGPALVEYEPQYEDAYTLQSYPAGRQGAYTIPSKVNGKEIDQIWTSGFEGAVGLTDITIPASIGRLGTAAFESTGLTHVTIPDTVQQVGPAVFQNCTSLVSVKLPNGITEIDQYLFANCISLQHVDMPDTITKINIYAFHNCTSLTSLALPKGLTSLSVGCFEKCYNLQHVVVPPSVINFPKDDVGVYNPFKYSPVTVYVQKGSTGDRFFNNNLAELQASATASGGSLKVVTLDSVADPASIDVSSLELIDAGRQISVAGKFRIGSYLNVQPLTSGSDYDAFSAKANGKAFQAYDLSLLPSGTTASGPFTLTIGQPDSYSSSAKLYDANGAIATDYSSDCFIATLSALGPVALIDVNEATGDTAVTSVKLNRSALSLEVGETGKLSATVLPASAADKSITWSSSKTDVASVSSNGTVTAKKAGTAVITATATNGKSASCTVTVTGGTTDPDPGQPEAVVSADVALRNAGLADRNPSFRLALKHAKNVTTVRVRFTVDASTVTVTGLNGFQVLDQPKGSVSNGKYTGEVMLAYLNTGRTAFTQTSETGIASFVTTGSTPTLKITGVTISGWDSNGKAIFGTTGSIDPNEVKFVAANYDLNDDGKVDQLDITVAQAAYQARSAESDWNKPGANGVAPSACDVTGDGVVDIQDLIAIYLNFTM
;
A
#
# COMPACT_ATOMS: atom_id res chain seq x y z
N MET A 1 -41.70 26.37 52.23
CA MET A 1 -42.47 25.95 51.07
C MET A 1 -41.68 25.79 49.79
N ILE A 2 -40.34 25.78 49.86
CA ILE A 2 -39.42 25.68 48.64
C ILE A 2 -38.81 24.28 48.47
N ARG A 3 -38.93 23.37 49.45
CA ARG A 3 -38.33 22.02 49.38
C ARG A 3 -39.21 20.94 48.72
N SER A 4 -40.50 21.22 48.43
CA SER A 4 -41.39 20.23 47.82
C SER A 4 -41.39 20.25 46.28
N THR A 5 -41.05 21.36 45.68
CA THR A 5 -41.05 21.55 44.20
C THR A 5 -39.79 20.93 43.55
N GLN A 6 -38.66 20.99 44.19
CA GLN A 6 -37.40 20.38 43.67
C GLN A 6 -37.48 18.84 43.70
N LYS A 7 -38.12 18.24 44.68
CA LYS A 7 -38.31 16.75 44.71
C LYS A 7 -39.27 16.25 43.63
N ARG A 8 -40.25 17.07 43.21
CA ARG A 8 -41.17 16.69 42.11
C ARG A 8 -40.46 16.79 40.74
N HIS A 9 -39.58 17.76 40.53
CA HIS A 9 -38.78 17.85 39.28
C HIS A 9 -37.72 16.75 39.22
N LEU A 10 -37.10 16.38 40.33
CA LEU A 10 -36.12 15.28 40.35
C LEU A 10 -36.79 13.90 40.12
N LEU A 11 -38.04 13.71 40.63
CA LEU A 11 -38.78 12.47 40.41
C LEU A 11 -39.30 12.38 38.96
N ALA A 12 -39.68 13.50 38.36
CA ALA A 12 -40.09 13.54 36.96
C ALA A 12 -38.88 13.31 36.02
N LEU A 13 -37.69 13.83 36.36
CA LEU A 13 -36.48 13.58 35.61
C LEU A 13 -36.04 12.12 35.70
N LEU A 14 -36.16 11.53 36.88
CA LEU A 14 -35.83 10.11 37.11
C LEU A 14 -36.79 9.16 36.39
N THR A 15 -38.08 9.50 36.27
CA THR A 15 -39.04 8.70 35.50
C THR A 15 -38.81 8.82 34.00
N VAL A 16 -38.37 9.95 33.48
CA VAL A 16 -38.01 10.12 32.08
C VAL A 16 -36.71 9.37 31.75
N VAL A 17 -35.73 9.40 32.66
CA VAL A 17 -34.47 8.64 32.51
C VAL A 17 -34.70 7.14 32.61
N LEU A 18 -35.60 6.69 33.52
CA LEU A 18 -35.96 5.27 33.61
C LEU A 18 -36.79 4.78 32.41
N ALA A 19 -37.63 5.64 31.84
CA ALA A 19 -38.34 5.33 30.59
C ALA A 19 -37.41 5.24 29.39
N LEU A 20 -36.40 6.13 29.30
CA LEU A 20 -35.34 6.06 28.28
C LEU A 20 -34.45 4.83 28.47
N PHE A 21 -34.17 4.42 29.71
CA PHE A 21 -33.38 3.17 29.97
C PHE A 21 -34.21 1.90 29.68
N ALA A 22 -35.52 1.91 29.89
CA ALA A 22 -36.38 0.78 29.53
C ALA A 22 -36.54 0.63 28.00
N LEU A 23 -36.47 1.75 27.25
CA LEU A 23 -36.42 1.70 25.79
C LEU A 23 -35.07 1.18 25.23
N LEU A 24 -33.97 1.30 26.02
CA LEU A 24 -32.63 0.82 25.60
C LEU A 24 -32.44 -0.69 25.88
N LEU A 25 -33.30 -1.32 26.65
CA LEU A 25 -33.18 -2.75 27.06
C LEU A 25 -34.13 -3.70 26.31
N MET A 26 -34.94 -3.20 25.38
CA MET A 26 -35.72 -4.07 24.50
C MET A 26 -34.92 -4.38 23.22
N HIS A 27 -34.13 -5.45 23.27
CA HIS A 27 -33.66 -6.12 22.06
C HIS A 27 -34.87 -6.81 21.41
N PRO A 28 -35.24 -6.51 20.18
CA PRO A 28 -36.23 -7.34 19.49
C PRO A 28 -35.56 -8.65 19.07
N THR A 29 -36.00 -9.74 19.70
CA THR A 29 -35.87 -11.07 19.11
C THR A 29 -36.57 -11.07 17.75
N ALA A 30 -35.90 -11.63 16.73
CA ALA A 30 -36.42 -11.75 15.39
C ALA A 30 -37.82 -12.42 15.38
N GLY A 31 -38.85 -11.62 15.31
CA GLY A 31 -40.23 -11.98 15.08
C GLY A 31 -40.72 -11.26 13.83
N ALA A 32 -41.49 -11.94 13.00
CA ALA A 32 -42.06 -11.47 11.76
C ALA A 32 -42.58 -10.01 11.86
N VAL A 33 -42.06 -9.11 11.02
CA VAL A 33 -42.50 -7.74 10.95
C VAL A 33 -43.76 -7.70 10.10
N ASP A 34 -44.85 -7.24 10.71
CA ASP A 34 -46.10 -6.91 10.06
C ASP A 34 -45.91 -5.55 9.31
N ASP A 35 -46.36 -5.52 8.07
CA ASP A 35 -46.17 -4.43 7.10
C ASP A 35 -47.12 -3.26 7.42
N THR A 36 -46.75 -2.38 8.38
CA THR A 36 -47.45 -1.11 8.57
C THR A 36 -46.48 0.06 8.45
N ASP A 37 -46.69 0.90 7.43
CA ASP A 37 -45.97 2.11 7.04
C ASP A 37 -45.87 3.15 8.20
N GLU A 38 -44.83 3.09 9.00
CA GLU A 38 -44.25 4.26 9.66
C GLU A 38 -42.85 4.47 9.06
N ALA A 39 -42.63 5.63 8.46
CA ALA A 39 -41.35 6.01 7.87
C ALA A 39 -40.27 6.07 8.97
N GLU A 40 -39.56 4.95 9.19
CA GLU A 40 -38.41 4.91 10.06
C GLU A 40 -37.33 5.86 9.50
N THR A 41 -37.08 6.95 10.21
CA THR A 41 -35.99 7.88 9.87
C THR A 41 -34.70 7.39 10.50
N LEU A 42 -33.74 6.98 9.67
CA LEU A 42 -32.38 6.67 10.16
C LEU A 42 -31.70 7.98 10.59
N VAL A 43 -31.52 8.15 11.90
CA VAL A 43 -30.90 9.34 12.47
C VAL A 43 -29.46 9.51 11.97
N GLY A 44 -29.17 10.67 11.39
CA GLY A 44 -27.86 10.98 10.81
C GLY A 44 -27.70 10.60 9.34
N ALA A 45 -28.74 10.03 8.71
CA ALA A 45 -28.72 9.77 7.27
C ALA A 45 -29.13 11.04 6.49
N ASN A 46 -28.38 11.36 5.44
CA ASN A 46 -28.76 12.37 4.45
C ASN A 46 -29.45 11.63 3.29
N ILE A 47 -30.76 11.66 3.27
CA ILE A 47 -31.59 11.01 2.24
C ILE A 47 -32.37 12.09 1.52
N GLN A 48 -32.23 12.18 0.19
CA GLN A 48 -32.97 13.10 -0.67
C GLN A 48 -33.57 12.31 -1.84
N ASP A 49 -34.87 12.48 -2.07
CA ASP A 49 -35.63 11.81 -3.13
C ASP A 49 -35.38 10.27 -3.20
N GLY A 50 -35.29 9.64 -2.03
CA GLY A 50 -35.00 8.21 -1.92
C GLY A 50 -33.54 7.83 -2.17
N VAL A 51 -32.62 8.79 -2.33
CA VAL A 51 -31.19 8.57 -2.51
C VAL A 51 -30.46 8.83 -1.18
N LEU A 52 -29.77 7.83 -0.64
CA LEU A 52 -28.83 8.02 0.45
C LEU A 52 -27.56 8.69 -0.10
N LEU A 53 -27.30 9.92 0.35
CA LEU A 53 -26.13 10.72 -0.04
C LEU A 53 -25.00 10.69 0.99
N GLY A 54 -25.29 10.29 2.22
CA GLY A 54 -24.29 10.20 3.28
C GLY A 54 -24.89 9.75 4.61
N TYR A 55 -24.03 9.36 5.55
CA TYR A 55 -24.42 9.00 6.91
C TYR A 55 -23.42 9.57 7.92
N TYR A 56 -23.93 10.35 8.86
CA TYR A 56 -23.18 11.08 9.88
C TYR A 56 -23.59 10.67 11.31
N GLY A 57 -24.34 9.57 11.43
CA GLY A 57 -24.82 9.05 12.71
C GLY A 57 -23.73 8.35 13.53
N LEU A 58 -24.13 7.84 14.69
CA LEU A 58 -23.21 7.19 15.64
C LEU A 58 -22.58 5.90 15.11
N GLY A 59 -23.13 5.32 14.03
CA GLY A 59 -22.63 4.07 13.46
C GLY A 59 -23.14 2.82 14.18
N GLY A 60 -22.29 1.79 14.24
CA GLY A 60 -22.69 0.46 14.72
C GLY A 60 -23.47 -0.32 13.66
N ASP A 61 -24.50 -1.01 14.08
CA ASP A 61 -25.39 -1.77 13.21
C ASP A 61 -26.52 -0.82 12.71
N ILE A 62 -26.54 -0.53 11.41
CA ILE A 62 -27.55 0.37 10.84
C ILE A 62 -28.51 -0.36 9.90
N VAL A 63 -29.76 0.07 9.90
CA VAL A 63 -30.80 -0.44 9.02
C VAL A 63 -31.28 0.72 8.14
N LEU A 64 -31.18 0.58 6.83
CA LEU A 64 -31.71 1.59 5.91
C LEU A 64 -33.23 1.48 5.82
N PRO A 65 -33.95 2.61 5.88
CA PRO A 65 -35.42 2.61 5.76
C PRO A 65 -35.85 2.21 4.33
N ASN A 66 -37.05 1.66 4.22
CA ASN A 66 -37.65 1.26 2.94
C ASN A 66 -37.90 2.42 1.96
N THR A 67 -37.80 3.64 2.42
CA THR A 67 -37.84 4.85 1.59
C THR A 67 -36.58 5.04 0.74
N VAL A 68 -35.46 4.37 1.07
CA VAL A 68 -34.22 4.41 0.27
C VAL A 68 -34.35 3.48 -0.93
N THR A 69 -34.22 4.06 -2.12
CA THR A 69 -34.26 3.34 -3.40
C THR A 69 -32.89 3.28 -4.08
N LYS A 70 -31.95 4.13 -3.65
CA LYS A 70 -30.56 4.19 -4.15
C LYS A 70 -29.59 4.56 -3.03
N ILE A 71 -28.44 3.92 -2.99
CA ILE A 71 -27.26 4.39 -2.27
C ILE A 71 -26.40 5.12 -3.28
N GLY A 72 -26.15 6.41 -3.06
CA GLY A 72 -25.43 7.28 -4.00
C GLY A 72 -23.97 6.87 -4.19
N ASP A 73 -23.33 7.39 -5.24
CA ASP A 73 -21.90 7.24 -5.44
C ASP A 73 -21.16 7.84 -4.24
N GLU A 74 -20.18 7.10 -3.71
CA GLU A 74 -19.36 7.49 -2.56
C GLU A 74 -20.15 7.83 -1.26
N ALA A 75 -21.43 7.52 -1.18
CA ALA A 75 -22.32 7.95 -0.09
C ALA A 75 -21.79 7.62 1.31
N LEU A 76 -21.15 6.48 1.48
CA LEU A 76 -20.60 6.02 2.75
C LEU A 76 -19.08 5.83 2.70
N LYS A 77 -18.41 6.37 1.67
CA LYS A 77 -16.97 6.24 1.48
C LYS A 77 -16.19 6.71 2.72
N GLY A 78 -15.31 5.85 3.23
CA GLY A 78 -14.48 6.15 4.39
C GLY A 78 -15.23 6.23 5.72
N ASN A 79 -16.48 5.80 5.78
CA ASN A 79 -17.24 5.80 7.02
C ASN A 79 -16.80 4.64 7.92
N ASP A 80 -16.00 4.96 8.94
CA ASP A 80 -15.45 4.01 9.90
C ASP A 80 -16.34 3.81 11.14
N ASN A 81 -17.56 4.35 11.14
CA ASN A 81 -18.46 4.18 12.27
C ASN A 81 -19.42 2.99 12.07
N ILE A 82 -19.64 2.55 10.82
CA ILE A 82 -20.58 1.49 10.49
C ILE A 82 -19.90 0.13 10.66
N VAL A 83 -20.53 -0.76 11.46
CA VAL A 83 -20.09 -2.15 11.69
C VAL A 83 -20.91 -3.12 10.83
N SER A 84 -22.21 -2.93 10.75
CA SER A 84 -23.05 -3.66 9.81
C SER A 84 -24.09 -2.76 9.17
N ILE A 85 -24.52 -3.13 7.97
CA ILE A 85 -25.59 -2.43 7.28
C ILE A 85 -26.61 -3.40 6.72
N THR A 86 -27.90 -3.12 7.03
CA THR A 86 -29.03 -3.83 6.43
C THR A 86 -29.63 -2.99 5.31
N ILE A 87 -29.63 -3.55 4.09
CA ILE A 87 -30.07 -2.90 2.84
C ILE A 87 -31.43 -3.48 2.45
N PRO A 88 -32.49 -2.65 2.42
CA PRO A 88 -33.84 -3.10 2.14
C PRO A 88 -34.07 -3.46 0.65
N GLY A 89 -35.14 -4.21 0.39
CA GLY A 89 -35.52 -4.61 -0.95
C GLY A 89 -35.94 -3.45 -1.87
N SER A 90 -36.19 -2.26 -1.33
CA SER A 90 -36.46 -1.02 -2.08
C SER A 90 -35.22 -0.49 -2.82
N VAL A 91 -33.98 -0.76 -2.32
CA VAL A 91 -32.74 -0.32 -2.95
C VAL A 91 -32.52 -1.06 -4.26
N LYS A 92 -32.43 -0.30 -5.36
CA LYS A 92 -32.21 -0.81 -6.73
C LYS A 92 -30.84 -0.52 -7.28
N ASP A 93 -30.09 0.38 -6.65
CA ASP A 93 -28.79 0.84 -7.13
C ASP A 93 -27.86 1.12 -5.94
N ILE A 94 -26.72 0.46 -5.91
CA ILE A 94 -25.60 0.75 -5.00
C ILE A 94 -24.52 1.38 -5.85
N GLY A 95 -24.25 2.66 -5.60
CA GLY A 95 -23.40 3.53 -6.41
C GLY A 95 -21.93 3.14 -6.43
N ASN A 96 -21.16 3.75 -7.33
CA ASN A 96 -19.71 3.55 -7.40
C ASN A 96 -19.05 3.97 -6.08
N ASN A 97 -18.12 3.15 -5.59
CA ASN A 97 -17.39 3.41 -4.35
C ASN A 97 -18.30 3.63 -3.12
N ALA A 98 -19.56 3.21 -3.13
CA ALA A 98 -20.55 3.58 -2.11
C ALA A 98 -20.08 3.33 -0.66
N PHE A 99 -19.37 2.23 -0.42
CA PHE A 99 -18.78 1.87 0.88
C PHE A 99 -17.26 1.81 0.84
N LYS A 100 -16.62 2.38 -0.18
CA LYS A 100 -15.16 2.30 -0.32
C LYS A 100 -14.45 2.79 0.94
N GLY A 101 -13.59 1.93 1.53
CA GLY A 101 -12.80 2.29 2.70
C GLY A 101 -13.57 2.32 4.02
N CYS A 102 -14.76 1.73 4.10
CA CYS A 102 -15.45 1.49 5.38
C CYS A 102 -14.70 0.39 6.15
N THR A 103 -13.58 0.75 6.80
CA THR A 103 -12.61 -0.22 7.34
C THR A 103 -13.15 -1.04 8.51
N LYS A 104 -14.22 -0.58 9.17
CA LYS A 104 -14.89 -1.30 10.26
C LYS A 104 -16.13 -2.10 9.85
N LEU A 105 -16.59 -1.97 8.60
CA LEU A 105 -17.74 -2.71 8.09
C LEU A 105 -17.42 -4.20 8.04
N GLU A 106 -18.15 -4.99 8.82
CA GLU A 106 -17.99 -6.44 8.96
C GLU A 106 -19.04 -7.23 8.19
N ARG A 107 -20.27 -6.69 8.08
CA ARG A 107 -21.41 -7.38 7.46
C ARG A 107 -22.25 -6.45 6.59
N VAL A 108 -22.66 -6.98 5.43
CA VAL A 108 -23.67 -6.36 4.56
C VAL A 108 -24.83 -7.36 4.43
N ILE A 109 -26.00 -6.95 4.86
CA ILE A 109 -27.19 -7.79 4.93
C ILE A 109 -28.25 -7.24 3.99
N PHE A 110 -28.75 -8.05 3.08
CA PHE A 110 -29.88 -7.70 2.22
C PHE A 110 -31.18 -8.31 2.79
N THR A 111 -32.24 -7.52 2.93
CA THR A 111 -33.55 -8.08 3.30
C THR A 111 -34.15 -8.84 2.12
N ASN A 112 -34.83 -9.96 2.40
CA ASN A 112 -35.44 -10.82 1.40
C ASN A 112 -34.47 -11.18 0.25
N PRO A 113 -33.31 -11.78 0.54
CA PRO A 113 -32.26 -12.00 -0.45
C PRO A 113 -32.70 -13.00 -1.56
N GLU A 114 -33.71 -13.83 -1.30
CA GLU A 114 -34.26 -14.83 -2.24
C GLU A 114 -35.18 -14.24 -3.31
N LYS A 115 -35.65 -12.98 -3.19
CA LYS A 115 -36.49 -12.35 -4.21
C LYS A 115 -35.73 -12.17 -5.54
N THR A 116 -36.32 -12.64 -6.63
CA THR A 116 -35.67 -12.73 -7.96
C THR A 116 -36.10 -11.61 -8.93
N ASN A 117 -36.68 -10.54 -8.46
CA ASN A 117 -37.28 -9.46 -9.27
C ASN A 117 -36.26 -8.56 -10.02
N LYS A 118 -35.06 -9.03 -10.30
CA LYS A 118 -34.05 -8.43 -11.20
C LYS A 118 -33.98 -6.91 -11.16
N ASN A 119 -33.73 -6.33 -10.00
CA ASN A 119 -33.83 -4.88 -9.84
C ASN A 119 -32.67 -4.25 -9.04
N LEU A 120 -31.60 -5.01 -8.77
CA LEU A 120 -30.43 -4.49 -8.06
C LEU A 120 -29.20 -4.43 -8.93
N ILE A 121 -28.61 -3.25 -9.05
CA ILE A 121 -27.28 -3.00 -9.62
C ILE A 121 -26.31 -2.74 -8.46
N ILE A 122 -25.15 -3.41 -8.45
CA ILE A 122 -24.04 -3.13 -7.57
C ILE A 122 -22.89 -2.62 -8.43
N ARG A 123 -22.52 -1.35 -8.25
CA ARG A 123 -21.58 -0.66 -9.13
C ARG A 123 -20.13 -0.87 -8.73
N LEU A 124 -19.25 -0.35 -9.58
CA LEU A 124 -17.80 -0.51 -9.48
C LEU A 124 -17.28 -0.15 -8.09
N SER A 125 -16.44 -1.04 -7.53
CA SER A 125 -15.75 -0.82 -6.25
C SER A 125 -16.67 -0.51 -5.06
N ALA A 126 -17.93 -0.93 -5.10
CA ALA A 126 -18.94 -0.59 -4.09
C ALA A 126 -18.45 -0.85 -2.65
N PHE A 127 -17.73 -1.95 -2.42
CA PHE A 127 -17.19 -2.32 -1.11
C PHE A 127 -15.65 -2.34 -1.07
N GLN A 128 -14.97 -1.61 -1.97
CA GLN A 128 -13.52 -1.61 -2.04
C GLN A 128 -12.90 -1.22 -0.69
N ASN A 129 -11.85 -1.95 -0.25
CA ASN A 129 -11.09 -1.70 0.97
C ASN A 129 -11.92 -1.73 2.26
N CYS A 130 -13.06 -2.43 2.29
CA CYS A 130 -13.74 -2.78 3.54
C CYS A 130 -12.96 -3.90 4.23
N LYS A 131 -11.87 -3.53 4.91
CA LYS A 131 -10.84 -4.48 5.39
C LYS A 131 -11.36 -5.51 6.38
N LYS A 132 -12.39 -5.18 7.16
CA LYS A 132 -13.01 -6.08 8.13
C LYS A 132 -14.22 -6.84 7.59
N LEU A 133 -14.62 -6.60 6.35
CA LEU A 133 -15.78 -7.28 5.75
C LEU A 133 -15.53 -8.80 5.70
N THR A 134 -16.38 -9.56 6.37
CA THR A 134 -16.34 -11.03 6.43
C THR A 134 -17.59 -11.64 5.82
N GLU A 135 -18.69 -10.89 5.74
CA GLU A 135 -19.98 -11.40 5.31
C GLU A 135 -20.72 -10.44 4.39
N CYS A 136 -20.95 -10.89 3.17
CA CYS A 136 -21.82 -10.24 2.20
C CYS A 136 -22.35 -11.29 1.23
N GLU A 137 -23.66 -11.54 1.24
CA GLU A 137 -24.31 -12.42 0.28
C GLU A 137 -24.94 -11.60 -0.84
N ILE A 138 -24.54 -11.84 -2.10
CA ILE A 138 -25.17 -11.21 -3.27
C ILE A 138 -26.58 -11.77 -3.41
N PRO A 139 -27.64 -10.92 -3.32
CA PRO A 139 -29.01 -11.41 -3.31
C PRO A 139 -29.50 -11.90 -4.69
N ALA A 140 -30.56 -12.72 -4.69
CA ALA A 140 -31.13 -13.27 -5.93
C ALA A 140 -31.58 -12.20 -6.94
N ARG A 141 -31.94 -11.00 -6.44
CA ARG A 141 -32.41 -9.87 -7.29
C ARG A 141 -31.27 -9.06 -7.93
N ALA A 142 -30.01 -9.30 -7.56
CA ALA A 142 -28.85 -8.67 -8.18
C ALA A 142 -28.70 -9.20 -9.62
N TYR A 143 -28.93 -8.33 -10.60
CA TYR A 143 -28.81 -8.69 -12.01
C TYR A 143 -27.57 -8.08 -12.68
N GLN A 144 -26.95 -7.08 -12.04
CA GLN A 144 -25.72 -6.47 -12.51
C GLN A 144 -24.78 -6.23 -11.34
N VAL A 145 -23.59 -6.82 -11.41
CA VAL A 145 -22.46 -6.59 -10.51
C VAL A 145 -21.28 -6.13 -11.38
N VAL A 146 -20.81 -4.89 -11.16
CA VAL A 146 -19.82 -4.28 -12.04
C VAL A 146 -18.42 -4.42 -11.46
N GLY A 147 -17.63 -5.31 -12.03
CA GLY A 147 -16.23 -5.54 -11.67
C GLY A 147 -16.04 -6.21 -10.31
N ASN A 148 -14.81 -6.10 -9.77
CA ASN A 148 -14.51 -6.61 -8.44
C ASN A 148 -14.99 -5.62 -7.37
N ILE A 149 -16.23 -5.82 -6.91
CA ILE A 149 -16.84 -4.97 -5.88
C ILE A 149 -16.19 -5.14 -4.51
N PHE A 150 -15.46 -6.23 -4.26
CA PHE A 150 -14.79 -6.58 -2.99
C PHE A 150 -13.26 -6.38 -3.01
N LYS A 151 -12.76 -5.63 -3.99
CA LYS A 151 -11.34 -5.32 -4.10
C LYS A 151 -10.76 -4.85 -2.76
N GLY A 152 -9.68 -5.52 -2.29
CA GLY A 152 -8.99 -5.15 -1.05
C GLY A 152 -9.76 -5.42 0.26
N CYS A 153 -10.81 -6.25 0.23
CA CYS A 153 -11.49 -6.74 1.43
C CYS A 153 -10.70 -7.92 2.04
N THR A 154 -9.63 -7.61 2.77
CA THR A 154 -8.63 -8.58 3.21
C THR A 154 -9.09 -9.57 4.28
N SER A 155 -10.25 -9.35 4.90
CA SER A 155 -10.87 -10.33 5.81
C SER A 155 -11.90 -11.22 5.11
N LEU A 156 -12.29 -10.90 3.86
CA LEU A 156 -13.26 -11.71 3.12
C LEU A 156 -12.56 -12.94 2.53
N THR A 157 -12.91 -14.11 3.00
CA THR A 157 -12.34 -15.40 2.57
C THR A 157 -13.23 -16.15 1.58
N GLU A 158 -14.50 -15.78 1.48
CA GLU A 158 -15.44 -16.30 0.49
C GLU A 158 -16.47 -15.23 0.11
N VAL A 159 -16.87 -15.21 -1.15
CA VAL A 159 -18.06 -14.49 -1.61
C VAL A 159 -19.24 -15.46 -1.58
N LYS A 160 -20.39 -15.00 -1.10
CA LYS A 160 -21.64 -15.75 -1.11
C LYS A 160 -22.60 -15.16 -2.13
N VAL A 161 -23.33 -16.04 -2.81
CA VAL A 161 -24.40 -15.67 -3.74
C VAL A 161 -25.63 -16.48 -3.39
N ASN A 162 -26.78 -15.82 -3.29
CA ASN A 162 -28.04 -16.50 -3.01
C ASN A 162 -28.34 -17.54 -4.10
N ALA A 163 -28.70 -18.76 -3.69
CA ALA A 163 -28.93 -19.89 -4.59
C ALA A 163 -30.01 -19.64 -5.67
N ALA A 164 -30.93 -18.69 -5.44
CA ALA A 164 -31.94 -18.28 -6.38
C ALA A 164 -31.46 -17.22 -7.38
N ASN A 165 -30.20 -16.74 -7.29
CA ASN A 165 -29.67 -15.78 -8.26
C ASN A 165 -29.43 -16.49 -9.62
N PRO A 166 -30.03 -16.04 -10.72
CA PRO A 166 -29.92 -16.74 -11.98
C PRO A 166 -28.66 -16.38 -12.80
N TYR A 167 -27.88 -15.36 -12.37
CA TYR A 167 -26.77 -14.80 -13.16
C TYR A 167 -25.42 -15.01 -12.53
N TYR A 168 -25.34 -14.85 -11.19
CA TYR A 168 -24.11 -14.94 -10.43
C TYR A 168 -24.11 -16.21 -9.60
N PHE A 169 -22.94 -16.79 -9.43
CA PHE A 169 -22.76 -17.97 -8.61
C PHE A 169 -21.34 -18.00 -8.06
N THR A 170 -21.13 -18.83 -7.09
CA THR A 170 -19.79 -19.05 -6.53
C THR A 170 -19.38 -20.50 -6.66
N GLN A 171 -18.09 -20.69 -6.91
CA GLN A 171 -17.43 -21.97 -6.73
C GLN A 171 -16.19 -21.74 -5.87
N ASP A 172 -16.03 -22.54 -4.84
CA ASP A 172 -14.95 -22.35 -3.86
C ASP A 172 -14.88 -20.89 -3.33
N GLY A 173 -16.02 -20.25 -3.10
CA GLY A 173 -16.11 -18.89 -2.58
C GLY A 173 -15.64 -17.78 -3.55
N VAL A 174 -15.33 -18.11 -4.81
CA VAL A 174 -14.97 -17.16 -5.86
C VAL A 174 -16.20 -16.80 -6.67
N LEU A 175 -16.39 -15.52 -6.98
CA LEU A 175 -17.56 -15.01 -7.71
C LEU A 175 -17.35 -15.13 -9.22
N PHE A 176 -18.33 -15.74 -9.86
CA PHE A 176 -18.45 -15.81 -11.32
C PHE A 176 -19.77 -15.20 -11.78
N GLY A 177 -19.77 -14.62 -12.97
CA GLY A 177 -20.94 -14.02 -13.55
C GLY A 177 -20.78 -13.74 -15.04
N PRO A 178 -21.82 -13.18 -15.69
CA PRO A 178 -21.78 -12.86 -17.12
C PRO A 178 -20.73 -11.79 -17.42
N ALA A 179 -20.17 -11.83 -18.61
CA ALA A 179 -19.38 -10.73 -19.13
C ALA A 179 -20.26 -9.47 -19.28
N LEU A 180 -19.69 -8.28 -19.06
CA LEU A 180 -20.37 -7.01 -19.30
C LEU A 180 -19.79 -6.38 -20.58
N VAL A 181 -20.65 -6.04 -21.53
CA VAL A 181 -20.31 -5.23 -22.70
C VAL A 181 -21.05 -3.90 -22.57
N GLU A 182 -20.31 -2.78 -22.61
CA GLU A 182 -20.87 -1.44 -22.41
C GLU A 182 -21.74 -1.33 -21.15
N TYR A 183 -21.31 -1.99 -20.06
CA TYR A 183 -22.02 -2.11 -18.78
C TYR A 183 -23.32 -2.93 -18.79
N GLU A 184 -23.67 -3.55 -19.95
CA GLU A 184 -24.79 -4.48 -20.04
C GLU A 184 -24.32 -5.93 -19.93
N PRO A 185 -24.99 -6.78 -19.11
CA PRO A 185 -24.61 -8.18 -18.97
C PRO A 185 -24.88 -8.95 -20.25
N GLN A 186 -23.88 -9.66 -20.73
CA GLN A 186 -24.03 -10.62 -21.84
C GLN A 186 -24.27 -12.01 -21.24
N TYR A 187 -25.50 -12.49 -21.28
CA TYR A 187 -25.88 -13.75 -20.60
C TYR A 187 -25.65 -15.00 -21.46
N GLU A 188 -25.05 -14.85 -22.64
CA GLU A 188 -24.86 -15.94 -23.57
C GLU A 188 -23.51 -16.62 -23.31
N ASP A 189 -23.51 -17.92 -23.29
CA ASP A 189 -22.47 -18.95 -23.35
C ASP A 189 -21.14 -18.83 -22.57
N ALA A 190 -20.58 -17.65 -22.30
CA ALA A 190 -19.33 -17.47 -21.60
C ALA A 190 -19.49 -16.63 -20.31
N TYR A 191 -18.74 -17.00 -19.29
CA TYR A 191 -18.76 -16.34 -17.99
C TYR A 191 -17.36 -15.83 -17.61
N THR A 192 -17.33 -14.85 -16.73
CA THR A 192 -16.09 -14.28 -16.21
C THR A 192 -15.88 -14.63 -14.76
N LEU A 193 -14.61 -14.76 -14.36
CA LEU A 193 -14.23 -14.65 -12.97
C LEU A 193 -14.31 -13.17 -12.58
N GLN A 194 -15.28 -12.82 -11.73
CA GLN A 194 -15.57 -11.44 -11.32
C GLN A 194 -14.77 -10.97 -10.12
N SER A 195 -14.67 -11.81 -9.08
CA SER A 195 -14.03 -11.44 -7.85
C SER A 195 -13.50 -12.64 -7.09
N TYR A 196 -12.19 -12.63 -6.84
CA TYR A 196 -11.51 -13.53 -5.91
C TYR A 196 -11.43 -12.88 -4.53
N PRO A 197 -11.80 -13.58 -3.44
CA PRO A 197 -11.76 -13.02 -2.09
C PRO A 197 -10.33 -12.74 -1.63
N ALA A 198 -10.02 -11.47 -1.36
CA ALA A 198 -8.66 -11.03 -1.04
C ALA A 198 -8.10 -11.58 0.28
N GLY A 199 -8.95 -12.10 1.17
CA GLY A 199 -8.54 -12.73 2.44
C GLY A 199 -8.02 -14.15 2.33
N ARG A 200 -8.17 -14.80 1.17
CA ARG A 200 -7.71 -16.18 0.96
C ARG A 200 -6.19 -16.26 0.83
N GLN A 201 -5.68 -17.43 1.22
CA GLN A 201 -4.24 -17.70 1.20
C GLN A 201 -3.93 -18.94 0.36
N GLY A 202 -2.71 -18.98 -0.19
CA GLY A 202 -2.17 -20.14 -0.89
C GLY A 202 -2.46 -20.17 -2.38
N ALA A 203 -2.44 -21.36 -2.97
CA ALA A 203 -2.63 -21.56 -4.42
C ALA A 203 -4.11 -21.60 -4.81
N TYR A 204 -4.40 -21.21 -6.03
CA TYR A 204 -5.73 -21.34 -6.62
C TYR A 204 -5.67 -21.83 -8.08
N THR A 205 -6.53 -22.80 -8.40
CA THR A 205 -6.75 -23.27 -9.77
C THR A 205 -8.07 -22.73 -10.28
N ILE A 206 -8.03 -21.90 -11.31
CA ILE A 206 -9.24 -21.39 -11.94
C ILE A 206 -9.95 -22.53 -12.67
N PRO A 207 -11.24 -22.82 -12.39
CA PRO A 207 -11.97 -23.84 -13.13
C PRO A 207 -12.22 -23.38 -14.56
N SER A 208 -12.09 -24.33 -15.53
CA SER A 208 -12.43 -24.04 -16.93
C SER A 208 -13.93 -23.88 -17.15
N LYS A 209 -14.76 -24.48 -16.30
CA LYS A 209 -16.23 -24.39 -16.33
C LYS A 209 -16.80 -24.32 -14.93
N VAL A 210 -17.85 -23.53 -14.78
CA VAL A 210 -18.63 -23.43 -13.53
C VAL A 210 -20.13 -23.46 -13.93
N ASN A 211 -20.93 -24.28 -13.23
CA ASN A 211 -22.35 -24.51 -13.56
C ASN A 211 -22.59 -24.83 -15.05
N GLY A 212 -21.69 -25.58 -15.68
CA GLY A 212 -21.76 -25.93 -17.09
C GLY A 212 -21.39 -24.82 -18.07
N LYS A 213 -21.16 -23.60 -17.61
CA LYS A 213 -20.72 -22.46 -18.40
C LYS A 213 -19.20 -22.39 -18.46
N GLU A 214 -18.63 -22.06 -19.59
CA GLU A 214 -17.20 -21.90 -19.78
C GLU A 214 -16.73 -20.57 -19.20
N ILE A 215 -15.58 -20.59 -18.55
CA ILE A 215 -14.94 -19.38 -18.02
C ILE A 215 -13.88 -18.98 -19.02
N ASP A 216 -14.12 -17.88 -19.74
CA ASP A 216 -13.28 -17.44 -20.85
C ASP A 216 -12.41 -16.23 -20.54
N GLN A 217 -12.67 -15.55 -19.42
CA GLN A 217 -11.89 -14.38 -19.03
C GLN A 217 -11.83 -14.14 -17.52
N ILE A 218 -10.80 -13.42 -17.11
CA ILE A 218 -10.69 -12.82 -15.79
C ILE A 218 -11.05 -11.34 -15.93
N TRP A 219 -12.01 -10.88 -15.12
CA TRP A 219 -12.49 -9.51 -15.19
C TRP A 219 -11.45 -8.50 -14.70
N THR A 220 -11.67 -7.23 -15.01
CA THR A 220 -10.90 -6.11 -14.44
C THR A 220 -10.83 -6.23 -12.93
N SER A 221 -9.62 -6.19 -12.37
CA SER A 221 -9.37 -6.31 -10.94
C SER A 221 -9.79 -7.63 -10.30
N GLY A 222 -10.02 -8.70 -11.05
CA GLY A 222 -10.61 -9.96 -10.55
C GLY A 222 -9.92 -10.56 -9.32
N PHE A 223 -8.59 -10.46 -9.24
CA PHE A 223 -7.77 -10.90 -8.10
C PHE A 223 -7.10 -9.75 -7.36
N GLU A 224 -7.40 -8.50 -7.70
CA GLU A 224 -6.67 -7.35 -7.17
C GLU A 224 -6.69 -7.31 -5.64
N GLY A 225 -5.50 -7.13 -5.05
CA GLY A 225 -5.30 -7.05 -3.60
C GLY A 225 -5.30 -8.41 -2.89
N ALA A 226 -5.33 -9.54 -3.61
CA ALA A 226 -5.20 -10.87 -3.03
C ALA A 226 -3.74 -11.17 -2.66
N VAL A 227 -3.21 -10.47 -1.67
CA VAL A 227 -1.80 -10.58 -1.23
C VAL A 227 -1.43 -11.98 -0.71
N GLY A 228 -2.41 -12.78 -0.31
CA GLY A 228 -2.21 -14.14 0.14
C GLY A 228 -2.21 -15.18 -0.98
N LEU A 229 -2.56 -14.81 -2.21
CA LEU A 229 -2.53 -15.70 -3.38
C LEU A 229 -1.07 -15.84 -3.85
N THR A 230 -0.46 -17.00 -3.60
CA THR A 230 0.96 -17.25 -3.89
C THR A 230 1.20 -17.97 -5.20
N ASP A 231 0.20 -18.67 -5.70
CA ASP A 231 0.29 -19.48 -6.90
C ASP A 231 -1.05 -19.54 -7.64
N ILE A 232 -1.03 -19.61 -8.96
CA ILE A 232 -2.24 -19.67 -9.78
C ILE A 232 -2.08 -20.58 -10.99
N THR A 233 -3.11 -21.41 -11.22
CA THR A 233 -3.25 -22.15 -12.48
C THR A 233 -4.34 -21.50 -13.32
N ILE A 234 -3.97 -20.99 -14.50
CA ILE A 234 -4.88 -20.39 -15.48
C ILE A 234 -5.22 -21.45 -16.53
N PRO A 235 -6.49 -21.84 -16.70
CA PRO A 235 -6.85 -22.88 -17.68
C PRO A 235 -6.83 -22.33 -19.10
N ALA A 236 -6.71 -23.25 -20.06
CA ALA A 236 -6.71 -22.92 -21.50
C ALA A 236 -8.06 -22.37 -22.04
N SER A 237 -9.10 -22.36 -21.24
CA SER A 237 -10.36 -21.70 -21.60
C SER A 237 -10.25 -20.17 -21.53
N ILE A 238 -9.30 -19.63 -20.76
CA ILE A 238 -9.13 -18.17 -20.61
C ILE A 238 -8.50 -17.60 -21.89
N GLY A 239 -9.21 -16.66 -22.51
CA GLY A 239 -8.74 -15.89 -23.66
C GLY A 239 -8.36 -14.44 -23.34
N ARG A 240 -8.77 -13.94 -22.18
CA ARG A 240 -8.53 -12.54 -21.80
C ARG A 240 -8.23 -12.35 -20.31
N LEU A 241 -7.24 -11.52 -20.01
CA LEU A 241 -6.98 -10.96 -18.68
C LEU A 241 -7.34 -9.47 -18.70
N GLY A 242 -8.31 -9.08 -17.88
CA GLY A 242 -8.75 -7.67 -17.75
C GLY A 242 -7.70 -6.77 -17.11
N THR A 243 -7.93 -5.47 -17.17
CA THR A 243 -7.08 -4.46 -16.52
C THR A 243 -6.89 -4.79 -15.04
N ALA A 244 -5.66 -4.71 -14.55
CA ALA A 244 -5.32 -4.92 -13.13
C ALA A 244 -5.76 -6.30 -12.57
N ALA A 245 -5.95 -7.31 -13.43
CA ALA A 245 -6.56 -8.58 -13.04
C ALA A 245 -5.86 -9.25 -11.85
N PHE A 246 -4.55 -9.13 -11.74
CA PHE A 246 -3.72 -9.66 -10.65
C PHE A 246 -2.96 -8.58 -9.89
N GLU A 247 -3.36 -7.30 -10.02
CA GLU A 247 -2.67 -6.20 -9.33
C GLU A 247 -2.56 -6.46 -7.82
N SER A 248 -1.39 -6.18 -7.24
CA SER A 248 -1.13 -6.30 -5.78
C SER A 248 -1.40 -7.70 -5.22
N THR A 249 -1.17 -8.76 -6.00
CA THR A 249 -1.21 -10.14 -5.52
C THR A 249 0.13 -10.59 -4.96
N GLY A 250 0.10 -11.69 -4.19
CA GLY A 250 1.31 -12.34 -3.67
C GLY A 250 1.92 -13.40 -4.61
N LEU A 251 1.52 -13.44 -5.88
CA LEU A 251 2.01 -14.40 -6.87
C LEU A 251 3.52 -14.33 -7.03
N THR A 252 4.15 -15.49 -7.14
CA THR A 252 5.62 -15.62 -7.31
C THR A 252 6.01 -15.99 -8.72
N HIS A 253 5.30 -16.92 -9.33
CA HIS A 253 5.56 -17.39 -10.70
C HIS A 253 4.23 -17.53 -11.44
N VAL A 254 4.16 -17.03 -12.67
CA VAL A 254 2.93 -17.10 -13.46
C VAL A 254 3.26 -17.60 -14.86
N THR A 255 2.52 -18.62 -15.31
CA THR A 255 2.48 -19.03 -16.72
C THR A 255 1.12 -18.68 -17.28
N ILE A 256 1.09 -17.80 -18.29
CA ILE A 256 -0.13 -17.44 -19.00
C ILE A 256 -0.25 -18.37 -20.21
N PRO A 257 -1.36 -19.09 -20.35
CA PRO A 257 -1.57 -20.00 -21.49
C PRO A 257 -1.57 -19.28 -22.85
N ASP A 258 -1.10 -19.94 -23.88
CA ASP A 258 -1.04 -19.39 -25.25
C ASP A 258 -2.43 -19.11 -25.87
N THR A 259 -3.50 -19.61 -25.25
CA THR A 259 -4.88 -19.28 -25.59
C THR A 259 -5.26 -17.85 -25.25
N VAL A 260 -4.55 -17.20 -24.34
CA VAL A 260 -4.80 -15.81 -23.96
C VAL A 260 -4.32 -14.88 -25.08
N GLN A 261 -5.26 -14.14 -25.65
CA GLN A 261 -5.03 -13.22 -26.77
C GLN A 261 -4.96 -11.76 -26.32
N GLN A 262 -5.40 -11.46 -25.10
CA GLN A 262 -5.41 -10.11 -24.54
C GLN A 262 -4.97 -10.12 -23.10
N VAL A 263 -3.94 -9.35 -22.82
CA VAL A 263 -3.46 -9.04 -21.47
C VAL A 263 -3.56 -7.54 -21.30
N GLY A 264 -4.49 -7.10 -20.47
CA GLY A 264 -4.78 -5.68 -20.26
C GLY A 264 -3.68 -4.92 -19.51
N PRO A 265 -3.81 -3.59 -19.41
CA PRO A 265 -2.86 -2.77 -18.65
C PRO A 265 -2.85 -3.15 -17.16
N ALA A 266 -1.69 -2.93 -16.53
CA ALA A 266 -1.49 -3.08 -15.08
C ALA A 266 -1.78 -4.48 -14.52
N VAL A 267 -1.88 -5.54 -15.34
CA VAL A 267 -2.31 -6.87 -14.87
C VAL A 267 -1.51 -7.36 -13.67
N PHE A 268 -0.20 -7.14 -13.63
CA PHE A 268 0.67 -7.52 -12.51
C PHE A 268 1.24 -6.31 -11.75
N GLN A 269 0.68 -5.11 -11.92
CA GLN A 269 1.17 -3.94 -11.21
C GLN A 269 1.19 -4.18 -9.69
N ASN A 270 2.25 -3.74 -9.01
CA ASN A 270 2.43 -3.89 -7.56
C ASN A 270 2.50 -5.36 -7.06
N CYS A 271 2.75 -6.34 -7.94
CA CYS A 271 3.01 -7.71 -7.51
C CYS A 271 4.44 -7.83 -6.98
N THR A 272 4.65 -7.36 -5.75
CA THR A 272 6.01 -7.22 -5.18
C THR A 272 6.74 -8.52 -4.95
N SER A 273 6.03 -9.66 -4.92
CA SER A 273 6.61 -11.01 -4.77
C SER A 273 6.86 -11.72 -6.09
N LEU A 274 6.44 -11.15 -7.22
CA LEU A 274 6.51 -11.79 -8.54
C LEU A 274 7.95 -11.89 -9.03
N VAL A 275 8.43 -13.12 -9.26
CA VAL A 275 9.79 -13.43 -9.68
C VAL A 275 9.89 -13.66 -11.18
N SER A 276 8.94 -14.42 -11.75
CA SER A 276 8.95 -14.69 -13.18
C SER A 276 7.56 -14.80 -13.78
N VAL A 277 7.45 -14.41 -15.04
CA VAL A 277 6.23 -14.55 -15.84
C VAL A 277 6.56 -15.11 -17.22
N LYS A 278 5.81 -16.11 -17.65
CA LYS A 278 5.77 -16.53 -19.04
C LYS A 278 4.55 -15.91 -19.73
N LEU A 279 4.81 -15.06 -20.72
CA LEU A 279 3.77 -14.41 -21.52
C LEU A 279 3.27 -15.32 -22.64
N PRO A 280 2.00 -15.20 -23.07
CA PRO A 280 1.43 -16.05 -24.12
C PRO A 280 1.89 -15.61 -25.52
N ASN A 281 1.97 -16.53 -26.45
CA ASN A 281 2.33 -16.25 -27.85
C ASN A 281 1.26 -15.45 -28.63
N GLY A 282 0.06 -15.32 -28.08
CA GLY A 282 -1.08 -14.63 -28.72
C GLY A 282 -1.05 -13.10 -28.61
N ILE A 283 -0.19 -12.51 -27.78
CA ILE A 283 -0.16 -11.06 -27.58
C ILE A 283 0.93 -10.40 -28.44
N THR A 284 0.69 -9.13 -28.81
CA THR A 284 1.62 -8.33 -29.61
C THR A 284 2.20 -7.13 -28.88
N GLU A 285 1.71 -6.85 -27.68
CA GLU A 285 2.15 -5.71 -26.88
C GLU A 285 2.31 -6.12 -25.42
N ILE A 286 3.30 -5.54 -24.75
CA ILE A 286 3.38 -5.44 -23.29
C ILE A 286 2.72 -4.11 -22.93
N ASP A 287 1.53 -4.19 -22.33
CA ASP A 287 0.70 -3.01 -22.10
C ASP A 287 1.26 -2.11 -20.97
N GLN A 288 0.72 -0.89 -20.88
CA GLN A 288 1.17 0.09 -19.90
C GLN A 288 1.05 -0.43 -18.48
N TYR A 289 2.06 -0.15 -17.65
CA TYR A 289 2.16 -0.55 -16.24
C TYR A 289 2.08 -2.06 -15.99
N LEU A 290 2.20 -2.93 -16.99
CA LEU A 290 1.95 -4.38 -16.86
C LEU A 290 2.69 -5.00 -15.67
N PHE A 291 3.95 -4.63 -15.46
CA PHE A 291 4.81 -5.09 -14.36
C PHE A 291 5.30 -3.95 -13.45
N ALA A 292 4.67 -2.78 -13.49
CA ALA A 292 5.13 -1.66 -12.68
C ALA A 292 5.15 -2.01 -11.18
N ASN A 293 6.26 -1.70 -10.51
CA ASN A 293 6.52 -2.02 -9.10
C ASN A 293 6.60 -3.52 -8.77
N CYS A 294 6.87 -4.39 -9.75
CA CYS A 294 7.22 -5.78 -9.49
C CYS A 294 8.69 -5.86 -9.03
N ILE A 295 8.94 -5.44 -7.79
CA ILE A 295 10.30 -5.25 -7.28
C ILE A 295 11.15 -6.53 -7.22
N SER A 296 10.51 -7.71 -7.15
CA SER A 296 11.18 -9.02 -7.15
C SER A 296 11.30 -9.64 -8.54
N LEU A 297 10.78 -8.99 -9.60
CA LEU A 297 10.75 -9.56 -10.94
C LEU A 297 12.16 -9.68 -11.51
N GLN A 298 12.58 -10.90 -11.79
CA GLN A 298 13.89 -11.23 -12.35
C GLN A 298 13.83 -11.61 -13.83
N HIS A 299 12.71 -12.18 -14.28
CA HIS A 299 12.58 -12.71 -15.63
C HIS A 299 11.17 -12.57 -16.19
N VAL A 300 11.08 -12.24 -17.47
CA VAL A 300 9.86 -12.33 -18.28
C VAL A 300 10.20 -13.07 -19.56
N ASP A 301 9.55 -14.22 -19.76
CA ASP A 301 9.62 -14.96 -21.03
C ASP A 301 8.68 -14.27 -22.03
N MET A 302 9.30 -13.49 -22.93
CA MET A 302 8.61 -12.64 -23.92
C MET A 302 8.64 -13.31 -25.29
N PRO A 303 7.49 -13.62 -25.89
CA PRO A 303 7.45 -14.20 -27.22
C PRO A 303 7.88 -13.19 -28.31
N ASP A 304 8.43 -13.70 -29.42
CA ASP A 304 8.85 -12.89 -30.57
C ASP A 304 7.68 -12.17 -31.29
N THR A 305 6.42 -12.48 -30.93
CA THR A 305 5.23 -11.77 -31.38
C THR A 305 5.08 -10.37 -30.81
N ILE A 306 5.80 -10.06 -29.71
CA ILE A 306 5.75 -8.73 -29.09
C ILE A 306 6.42 -7.72 -30.03
N THR A 307 5.63 -6.71 -30.43
CA THR A 307 6.08 -5.61 -31.28
C THR A 307 6.23 -4.28 -30.53
N LYS A 308 5.65 -4.17 -29.33
CA LYS A 308 5.66 -2.91 -28.58
C LYS A 308 5.74 -3.16 -27.07
N ILE A 309 6.54 -2.36 -26.39
CA ILE A 309 6.57 -2.22 -24.92
C ILE A 309 6.07 -0.82 -24.58
N ASN A 310 4.92 -0.75 -23.91
CA ASN A 310 4.22 0.48 -23.61
C ASN A 310 4.79 1.23 -22.39
N ILE A 311 4.16 2.38 -22.10
CA ILE A 311 4.59 3.33 -21.08
C ILE A 311 4.68 2.65 -19.71
N TYR A 312 5.82 2.81 -19.02
CA TYR A 312 6.06 2.31 -17.67
C TYR A 312 5.84 0.81 -17.48
N ALA A 313 5.90 0.01 -18.53
CA ALA A 313 5.58 -1.42 -18.48
C ALA A 313 6.40 -2.19 -17.44
N PHE A 314 7.68 -1.85 -17.25
CA PHE A 314 8.61 -2.42 -16.26
C PHE A 314 9.12 -1.35 -15.27
N HIS A 315 8.36 -0.28 -15.03
CA HIS A 315 8.79 0.76 -14.10
C HIS A 315 9.04 0.16 -12.70
N ASN A 316 10.21 0.49 -12.12
CA ASN A 316 10.60 0.08 -10.78
C ASN A 316 10.66 -1.46 -10.59
N CYS A 317 11.07 -2.22 -11.63
CA CYS A 317 11.39 -3.65 -11.50
C CYS A 317 12.83 -3.79 -11.03
N THR A 318 13.06 -3.62 -9.75
CA THR A 318 14.41 -3.46 -9.18
C THR A 318 15.26 -4.73 -9.18
N SER A 319 14.66 -5.92 -9.34
CA SER A 319 15.39 -7.18 -9.43
C SER A 319 15.73 -7.63 -10.85
N LEU A 320 15.29 -6.89 -11.89
CA LEU A 320 15.70 -7.15 -13.25
C LEU A 320 17.18 -6.80 -13.43
N THR A 321 17.99 -7.78 -13.89
CA THR A 321 19.44 -7.59 -14.08
C THR A 321 19.85 -7.55 -15.55
N SER A 322 19.15 -8.30 -16.39
CA SER A 322 19.39 -8.30 -17.83
C SER A 322 18.14 -8.64 -18.63
N LEU A 323 18.06 -8.13 -19.87
CA LEU A 323 16.96 -8.39 -20.80
C LEU A 323 17.47 -8.61 -22.21
N ALA A 324 17.02 -9.69 -22.83
CA ALA A 324 17.03 -9.88 -24.28
C ALA A 324 15.64 -9.50 -24.81
N LEU A 325 15.53 -8.36 -25.49
CA LEU A 325 14.24 -7.94 -26.03
C LEU A 325 13.83 -8.78 -27.24
N PRO A 326 12.52 -9.03 -27.45
CA PRO A 326 12.02 -9.92 -28.53
C PRO A 326 12.47 -9.47 -29.92
N LYS A 327 12.76 -10.41 -30.82
CA LYS A 327 13.20 -10.10 -32.20
C LYS A 327 12.16 -9.35 -33.00
N GLY A 328 10.86 -9.54 -32.69
CA GLY A 328 9.74 -8.83 -33.32
C GLY A 328 9.54 -7.40 -32.84
N LEU A 329 10.25 -6.97 -31.80
CA LEU A 329 10.02 -5.66 -31.17
C LEU A 329 10.35 -4.51 -32.12
N THR A 330 9.41 -3.58 -32.32
CA THR A 330 9.55 -2.40 -33.19
C THR A 330 9.50 -1.09 -32.44
N SER A 331 8.96 -1.07 -31.20
CA SER A 331 8.74 0.16 -30.46
C SER A 331 9.00 0.03 -28.96
N LEU A 332 9.72 0.98 -28.39
CA LEU A 332 9.88 1.23 -26.97
C LEU A 332 9.19 2.55 -26.62
N SER A 333 8.37 2.54 -25.56
CA SER A 333 7.67 3.74 -25.07
C SER A 333 8.42 4.42 -23.91
N VAL A 334 7.92 5.58 -23.50
CA VAL A 334 8.45 6.41 -22.39
C VAL A 334 8.54 5.57 -21.11
N GLY A 335 9.71 5.65 -20.44
CA GLY A 335 9.92 5.07 -19.11
C GLY A 335 9.68 3.57 -18.98
N CYS A 336 9.65 2.83 -20.10
CA CYS A 336 9.27 1.41 -20.05
C CYS A 336 10.18 0.57 -19.15
N PHE A 337 11.42 0.99 -18.89
CA PHE A 337 12.36 0.38 -17.93
C PHE A 337 12.91 1.42 -16.93
N GLU A 338 12.12 2.42 -16.60
CA GLU A 338 12.53 3.45 -15.65
C GLU A 338 12.64 2.87 -14.22
N LYS A 339 13.66 3.29 -13.47
CA LYS A 339 13.94 2.85 -12.08
C LYS A 339 14.23 1.35 -11.93
N CYS A 340 14.66 0.67 -12.97
CA CYS A 340 15.20 -0.68 -12.87
C CYS A 340 16.64 -0.61 -12.36
N TYR A 341 16.84 -0.36 -11.06
CA TYR A 341 18.13 0.02 -10.48
C TYR A 341 19.23 -1.05 -10.60
N ASN A 342 18.89 -2.32 -10.83
CA ASN A 342 19.85 -3.39 -11.01
C ASN A 342 19.95 -3.85 -12.48
N LEU A 343 19.35 -3.14 -13.42
CA LEU A 343 19.38 -3.51 -14.84
C LEU A 343 20.75 -3.15 -15.44
N GLN A 344 21.58 -4.17 -15.66
CA GLN A 344 22.96 -4.02 -16.10
C GLN A 344 23.11 -4.13 -17.61
N HIS A 345 22.32 -4.97 -18.26
CA HIS A 345 22.47 -5.28 -19.68
C HIS A 345 21.13 -5.43 -20.39
N VAL A 346 20.99 -4.75 -21.52
CA VAL A 346 19.81 -4.89 -22.40
C VAL A 346 20.26 -5.02 -23.85
N VAL A 347 19.77 -6.04 -24.55
CA VAL A 347 19.97 -6.19 -25.99
C VAL A 347 18.75 -5.63 -26.72
N VAL A 348 18.96 -4.61 -27.53
CA VAL A 348 17.94 -3.99 -28.35
C VAL A 348 18.06 -4.56 -29.77
N PRO A 349 17.07 -5.33 -30.27
CA PRO A 349 17.13 -5.92 -31.60
C PRO A 349 17.07 -4.85 -32.69
N PRO A 350 17.63 -5.13 -33.89
CA PRO A 350 17.67 -4.16 -34.99
C PRO A 350 16.27 -3.79 -35.55
N SER A 351 15.26 -4.58 -35.22
CA SER A 351 13.84 -4.33 -35.57
C SER A 351 13.25 -3.12 -34.87
N VAL A 352 13.85 -2.65 -33.74
CA VAL A 352 13.35 -1.45 -33.03
C VAL A 352 13.65 -0.21 -33.84
N ILE A 353 12.59 0.44 -34.33
CA ILE A 353 12.67 1.64 -35.16
C ILE A 353 12.03 2.86 -34.49
N ASN A 354 11.18 2.64 -33.48
CA ASN A 354 10.49 3.71 -32.76
C ASN A 354 11.02 3.79 -31.32
N PHE A 355 11.62 4.94 -31.00
CA PHE A 355 12.09 5.30 -29.67
C PHE A 355 11.32 6.50 -29.17
N PRO A 356 11.15 6.64 -27.82
CA PRO A 356 10.36 7.73 -27.27
C PRO A 356 11.02 9.08 -27.56
N LYS A 357 10.21 9.98 -28.09
CA LYS A 357 10.54 11.39 -28.33
C LYS A 357 9.33 12.21 -27.94
N ASP A 358 9.56 13.36 -27.38
CA ASP A 358 8.58 14.42 -27.24
C ASP A 358 9.07 15.68 -27.97
N ASP A 359 8.30 16.75 -27.90
CA ASP A 359 8.64 18.02 -28.56
C ASP A 359 9.86 18.72 -27.92
N VAL A 360 10.29 18.26 -26.75
CA VAL A 360 11.41 18.84 -25.97
C VAL A 360 12.73 18.08 -26.21
N GLY A 361 12.67 16.81 -26.62
CA GLY A 361 13.90 16.03 -26.83
C GLY A 361 13.73 14.51 -26.87
N VAL A 362 14.81 13.82 -26.52
CA VAL A 362 14.88 12.35 -26.51
C VAL A 362 14.59 11.84 -25.11
N TYR A 363 13.58 11.02 -24.97
CA TYR A 363 13.28 10.41 -23.69
C TYR A 363 14.07 9.12 -23.48
N ASN A 364 14.75 9.01 -22.33
CA ASN A 364 15.52 7.82 -22.00
C ASN A 364 14.59 6.69 -21.52
N PRO A 365 14.42 5.57 -22.26
CA PRO A 365 13.59 4.45 -21.81
C PRO A 365 14.12 3.76 -20.56
N PHE A 366 15.42 3.96 -20.23
CA PHE A 366 16.13 3.40 -19.08
C PHE A 366 16.48 4.45 -18.02
N LYS A 367 15.69 5.51 -17.92
CA LYS A 367 15.93 6.58 -16.93
C LYS A 367 16.06 5.98 -15.51
N TYR A 368 17.04 6.42 -14.74
CA TYR A 368 17.39 5.92 -13.40
C TYR A 368 17.93 4.48 -13.38
N SER A 369 18.25 3.87 -14.51
CA SER A 369 18.77 2.49 -14.57
C SER A 369 20.23 2.48 -14.99
N PRO A 370 21.13 1.74 -14.31
CA PRO A 370 22.54 1.65 -14.67
C PRO A 370 22.76 0.60 -15.79
N VAL A 371 22.52 0.96 -17.07
CA VAL A 371 22.41 -0.04 -18.14
C VAL A 371 23.51 0.07 -19.19
N THR A 372 23.99 -1.08 -19.64
CA THR A 372 24.74 -1.25 -20.90
C THR A 372 23.80 -1.75 -21.99
N VAL A 373 23.56 -0.93 -22.99
CA VAL A 373 22.66 -1.23 -24.12
C VAL A 373 23.50 -1.77 -25.29
N TYR A 374 23.13 -2.97 -25.76
CA TYR A 374 23.75 -3.61 -26.90
C TYR A 374 22.87 -3.38 -28.14
N VAL A 375 23.45 -2.86 -29.20
CA VAL A 375 22.78 -2.52 -30.46
C VAL A 375 23.56 -3.04 -31.65
N GLN A 376 22.84 -3.36 -32.73
CA GLN A 376 23.49 -3.74 -34.00
C GLN A 376 23.96 -2.49 -34.74
N LYS A 377 25.20 -2.52 -35.25
CA LYS A 377 25.80 -1.47 -36.07
C LYS A 377 24.91 -1.07 -37.26
N GLY A 378 24.67 0.21 -37.42
CA GLY A 378 23.85 0.76 -38.49
C GLY A 378 22.33 0.62 -38.28
N SER A 379 21.87 -0.01 -37.18
CA SER A 379 20.45 -0.07 -36.83
C SER A 379 19.90 1.30 -36.41
N THR A 380 18.58 1.42 -36.29
CA THR A 380 17.96 2.63 -35.74
C THR A 380 18.35 2.81 -34.27
N GLY A 381 18.45 1.68 -33.52
CA GLY A 381 18.91 1.72 -32.13
C GLY A 381 20.33 2.24 -32.01
N ASP A 382 21.26 1.78 -32.88
CA ASP A 382 22.66 2.29 -32.91
C ASP A 382 22.68 3.82 -33.11
N ARG A 383 21.94 4.30 -34.10
CA ARG A 383 21.83 5.76 -34.34
C ARG A 383 21.17 6.50 -33.19
N PHE A 384 20.10 5.95 -32.62
CA PHE A 384 19.36 6.58 -31.51
C PHE A 384 20.27 6.76 -30.28
N PHE A 385 20.86 5.66 -29.80
CA PHE A 385 21.67 5.71 -28.59
C PHE A 385 22.99 6.46 -28.78
N ASN A 386 23.71 6.27 -29.87
CA ASN A 386 25.00 6.93 -30.07
C ASN A 386 24.86 8.41 -30.42
N ASN A 387 23.86 8.82 -31.21
CA ASN A 387 23.67 10.23 -31.55
C ASN A 387 23.17 11.07 -30.38
N ASN A 388 22.47 10.47 -29.42
CA ASN A 388 21.89 11.13 -28.25
C ASN A 388 22.63 10.76 -26.95
N LEU A 389 23.81 10.11 -27.04
CA LEU A 389 24.49 9.50 -25.90
C LEU A 389 24.76 10.48 -24.75
N ALA A 390 25.17 11.71 -25.05
CA ALA A 390 25.48 12.71 -24.04
C ALA A 390 24.22 13.12 -23.24
N GLU A 391 23.08 13.30 -23.92
CA GLU A 391 21.80 13.63 -23.30
C GLU A 391 21.26 12.49 -22.48
N LEU A 392 21.28 11.28 -23.03
CA LEU A 392 20.84 10.07 -22.35
C LEU A 392 21.70 9.75 -21.11
N GLN A 393 23.03 9.96 -21.20
CA GLN A 393 23.95 9.81 -20.06
C GLN A 393 23.69 10.87 -18.99
N ALA A 394 23.48 12.13 -19.39
CA ALA A 394 23.17 13.20 -18.44
C ALA A 394 21.86 12.90 -17.67
N SER A 395 20.86 12.44 -18.38
CA SER A 395 19.59 11.99 -17.78
C SER A 395 19.78 10.79 -16.84
N ALA A 396 20.66 9.83 -17.18
CA ALA A 396 20.96 8.69 -16.31
C ALA A 396 21.75 9.14 -15.08
N THR A 397 22.81 9.97 -15.26
CA THR A 397 23.74 10.37 -14.19
C THR A 397 23.09 11.29 -13.17
N ALA A 398 22.23 12.20 -13.59
CA ALA A 398 21.46 13.08 -12.69
C ALA A 398 20.64 12.29 -11.66
N SER A 399 20.47 11.02 -11.90
CA SER A 399 19.60 10.10 -11.17
C SER A 399 20.35 8.93 -10.52
N GLY A 400 21.69 8.98 -10.47
CA GLY A 400 22.51 7.90 -9.90
C GLY A 400 22.69 6.66 -10.81
N GLY A 401 22.12 6.66 -12.03
CA GLY A 401 22.31 5.63 -13.02
C GLY A 401 23.53 5.86 -13.93
N SER A 402 23.82 4.93 -14.83
CA SER A 402 24.82 5.06 -15.88
C SER A 402 24.33 4.42 -17.17
N LEU A 403 24.57 5.04 -18.30
CA LEU A 403 24.24 4.47 -19.60
C LEU A 403 25.53 4.24 -20.40
N LYS A 404 25.71 3.01 -20.90
CA LYS A 404 26.76 2.67 -21.86
C LYS A 404 26.12 2.07 -23.10
N VAL A 405 26.75 2.28 -24.25
CA VAL A 405 26.30 1.70 -25.52
C VAL A 405 27.41 0.84 -26.07
N VAL A 406 27.07 -0.38 -26.47
CA VAL A 406 27.97 -1.31 -27.14
C VAL A 406 27.39 -1.65 -28.50
N THR A 407 28.10 -1.27 -29.55
CA THR A 407 27.72 -1.53 -30.94
C THR A 407 28.37 -2.87 -31.39
N LEU A 408 27.53 -3.81 -31.82
CA LEU A 408 27.89 -5.12 -32.29
C LEU A 408 27.72 -5.19 -33.82
N ASP A 409 28.55 -5.97 -34.52
CA ASP A 409 28.44 -6.18 -35.95
C ASP A 409 27.13 -6.91 -36.34
N SER A 410 26.64 -7.78 -35.48
CA SER A 410 25.36 -8.50 -35.65
C SER A 410 24.70 -8.76 -34.32
N VAL A 411 23.37 -8.65 -34.27
CA VAL A 411 22.46 -9.07 -33.20
C VAL A 411 21.41 -9.98 -33.81
N ALA A 412 21.82 -11.11 -34.34
CA ALA A 412 20.90 -12.06 -34.98
C ALA A 412 19.98 -12.75 -33.94
N ASP A 413 20.51 -13.02 -32.74
CA ASP A 413 19.76 -13.55 -31.62
C ASP A 413 20.10 -12.80 -30.33
N PRO A 414 19.23 -11.89 -29.86
CA PRO A 414 19.46 -11.13 -28.63
C PRO A 414 19.79 -12.02 -27.40
N ALA A 415 19.14 -13.18 -27.32
CA ALA A 415 19.33 -14.11 -26.21
C ALA A 415 20.64 -14.90 -26.29
N SER A 416 21.44 -14.79 -27.37
CA SER A 416 22.72 -15.51 -27.54
C SER A 416 23.95 -14.75 -27.04
N ILE A 417 23.77 -13.52 -26.55
CA ILE A 417 24.86 -12.63 -26.15
C ILE A 417 25.32 -12.97 -24.73
N ASP A 418 26.58 -13.37 -24.60
CA ASP A 418 27.23 -13.59 -23.32
C ASP A 418 27.91 -12.32 -22.85
N VAL A 419 27.75 -11.98 -21.57
CA VAL A 419 28.44 -10.88 -20.90
C VAL A 419 29.39 -11.42 -19.82
N SER A 420 30.59 -10.85 -19.75
CA SER A 420 31.65 -11.33 -18.87
C SER A 420 31.47 -10.96 -17.39
N SER A 421 30.53 -10.06 -17.10
CA SER A 421 30.34 -9.54 -15.76
C SER A 421 28.86 -9.18 -15.59
N LEU A 422 28.05 -10.19 -15.31
CA LEU A 422 26.63 -10.04 -14.97
C LEU A 422 26.43 -10.56 -13.55
N GLU A 423 25.74 -9.79 -12.71
CA GLU A 423 25.31 -10.21 -11.39
C GLU A 423 23.82 -10.56 -11.42
N LEU A 424 23.50 -11.80 -11.12
CA LEU A 424 22.15 -12.32 -11.01
C LEU A 424 21.75 -12.31 -9.53
N ILE A 425 20.60 -11.74 -9.20
CA ILE A 425 20.21 -11.41 -7.82
C ILE A 425 18.88 -12.07 -7.46
N ASP A 426 18.86 -12.80 -6.35
CA ASP A 426 17.63 -13.10 -5.60
C ASP A 426 17.55 -12.14 -4.40
N ALA A 427 16.89 -11.02 -4.58
CA ALA A 427 16.78 -9.98 -3.54
C ALA A 427 16.00 -10.47 -2.32
N GLY A 428 15.04 -11.37 -2.49
CA GLY A 428 14.22 -11.92 -1.40
C GLY A 428 15.03 -12.77 -0.41
N ARG A 429 16.12 -13.40 -0.90
CA ARG A 429 17.01 -14.23 -0.09
C ARG A 429 18.37 -13.59 0.17
N GLN A 430 18.61 -12.39 -0.38
CA GLN A 430 19.90 -11.72 -0.33
C GLN A 430 21.04 -12.58 -0.87
N ILE A 431 20.78 -13.27 -1.98
CA ILE A 431 21.77 -14.14 -2.66
C ILE A 431 22.01 -13.55 -4.05
N SER A 432 23.28 -13.37 -4.39
CA SER A 432 23.65 -13.03 -5.76
C SER A 432 24.81 -13.90 -6.27
N VAL A 433 24.85 -14.05 -7.59
CA VAL A 433 25.93 -14.78 -8.29
C VAL A 433 26.40 -13.90 -9.45
N ALA A 434 27.66 -13.50 -9.40
CA ALA A 434 28.32 -12.76 -10.47
C ALA A 434 29.19 -13.66 -11.30
N GLY A 435 29.18 -13.46 -12.63
CA GLY A 435 29.97 -14.28 -13.54
C GLY A 435 29.72 -13.96 -15.00
N LYS A 436 30.15 -14.90 -15.87
CA LYS A 436 29.85 -14.84 -17.29
C LYS A 436 28.54 -15.57 -17.56
N PHE A 437 27.51 -14.80 -17.91
CA PHE A 437 26.19 -15.31 -18.19
C PHE A 437 25.67 -14.81 -19.53
N ARG A 438 24.73 -15.56 -20.07
CA ARG A 438 23.92 -15.11 -21.21
C ARG A 438 22.94 -14.07 -20.76
N ILE A 439 22.73 -13.00 -21.55
CA ILE A 439 21.73 -11.98 -21.27
C ILE A 439 20.34 -12.63 -21.24
N GLY A 440 19.53 -12.26 -20.26
CA GLY A 440 18.21 -12.83 -20.01
C GLY A 440 18.22 -14.08 -19.10
N SER A 441 19.41 -14.55 -18.68
CA SER A 441 19.51 -15.56 -17.62
C SER A 441 19.08 -14.97 -16.28
N TYR A 442 18.50 -15.79 -15.42
CA TYR A 442 18.19 -15.41 -14.04
C TYR A 442 18.50 -16.53 -13.06
N LEU A 443 18.76 -16.15 -11.83
CA LEU A 443 19.15 -17.07 -10.77
C LEU A 443 17.91 -17.71 -10.16
N ASN A 444 17.86 -19.04 -10.18
CA ASN A 444 16.89 -19.82 -9.44
C ASN A 444 17.53 -20.33 -8.16
N VAL A 445 17.00 -19.89 -7.02
CA VAL A 445 17.47 -20.27 -5.68
C VAL A 445 16.38 -21.11 -5.02
N GLN A 446 16.64 -22.41 -4.92
CA GLN A 446 15.71 -23.32 -4.25
C GLN A 446 16.22 -23.69 -2.85
N PRO A 447 15.49 -23.38 -1.76
CA PRO A 447 15.87 -23.84 -0.44
C PRO A 447 15.89 -25.37 -0.38
N LEU A 448 16.98 -25.93 0.09
CA LEU A 448 17.06 -27.36 0.38
C LEU A 448 16.58 -27.58 1.82
N THR A 449 15.51 -28.36 1.97
CA THR A 449 14.91 -28.71 3.26
C THR A 449 14.85 -30.22 3.53
N SER A 450 15.23 -31.04 2.52
CA SER A 450 15.28 -32.49 2.55
C SER A 450 16.04 -32.99 1.35
N GLY A 451 16.37 -34.30 1.31
CA GLY A 451 17.06 -34.98 0.23
C GLY A 451 18.55 -35.13 0.47
N SER A 452 19.22 -35.84 -0.45
CA SER A 452 20.64 -36.26 -0.29
C SER A 452 21.58 -35.09 -0.01
N ASP A 453 21.43 -33.99 -0.71
CA ASP A 453 22.28 -32.80 -0.55
C ASP A 453 22.02 -32.09 0.78
N TYR A 454 20.74 -31.94 1.19
CA TYR A 454 20.40 -31.44 2.50
C TYR A 454 21.00 -32.31 3.61
N ASP A 455 20.85 -33.63 3.51
CA ASP A 455 21.40 -34.60 4.50
C ASP A 455 22.92 -34.52 4.60
N ALA A 456 23.62 -34.39 3.46
CA ALA A 456 25.06 -34.21 3.40
C ALA A 456 25.49 -32.89 4.09
N PHE A 457 24.79 -31.76 3.86
CA PHE A 457 25.07 -30.48 4.54
C PHE A 457 24.71 -30.52 6.02
N SER A 458 23.62 -31.16 6.39
CA SER A 458 23.23 -31.38 7.77
C SER A 458 24.28 -32.19 8.54
N ALA A 459 24.82 -33.22 7.93
CA ALA A 459 25.92 -33.99 8.51
C ALA A 459 27.19 -33.15 8.68
N LYS A 460 27.53 -32.30 7.69
CA LYS A 460 28.68 -31.38 7.77
C LYS A 460 28.47 -30.31 8.84
N ALA A 461 27.23 -29.83 9.00
CA ALA A 461 26.87 -28.86 10.02
C ALA A 461 27.01 -29.43 11.44
N ASN A 462 26.83 -30.71 11.61
CA ASN A 462 27.01 -31.42 12.89
C ASN A 462 26.30 -30.73 14.06
N GLY A 463 25.02 -30.42 13.87
CA GLY A 463 24.19 -29.74 14.85
C GLY A 463 24.32 -28.20 14.88
N LYS A 464 25.21 -27.62 14.09
CA LYS A 464 25.35 -26.17 13.91
C LYS A 464 24.22 -25.63 13.03
N ALA A 465 23.93 -24.32 13.17
CA ALA A 465 22.98 -23.66 12.28
C ALA A 465 23.49 -23.65 10.83
N PHE A 466 22.65 -24.03 9.89
CA PHE A 466 22.95 -23.95 8.47
C PHE A 466 21.71 -23.60 7.63
N GLN A 467 21.97 -23.01 6.49
CA GLN A 467 21.00 -22.79 5.42
C GLN A 467 21.59 -23.39 4.14
N ALA A 468 20.78 -24.13 3.41
CA ALA A 468 21.23 -24.76 2.17
C ALA A 468 20.30 -24.41 1.02
N TYR A 469 20.89 -24.25 -0.16
CA TYR A 469 20.23 -23.87 -1.39
C TYR A 469 20.76 -24.67 -2.57
N ASP A 470 19.87 -24.95 -3.53
CA ASP A 470 20.28 -25.35 -4.87
C ASP A 470 20.25 -24.16 -5.80
N LEU A 471 21.38 -23.82 -6.39
CA LEU A 471 21.58 -22.69 -7.29
C LEU A 471 21.57 -23.18 -8.73
N SER A 472 20.64 -22.71 -9.53
CA SER A 472 20.58 -23.07 -10.95
C SER A 472 20.21 -21.83 -11.81
N LEU A 473 20.40 -21.96 -13.11
CA LEU A 473 19.99 -20.91 -14.05
C LEU A 473 18.71 -21.27 -14.75
N LEU A 474 17.93 -20.27 -15.01
CA LEU A 474 16.76 -20.37 -15.86
C LEU A 474 16.90 -19.37 -17.04
N PRO A 475 16.31 -19.65 -18.20
CA PRO A 475 15.59 -20.89 -18.55
C PRO A 475 16.50 -22.11 -18.50
N SER A 476 15.91 -23.28 -18.24
CA SER A 476 16.68 -24.54 -18.15
C SER A 476 17.46 -24.81 -19.43
N GLY A 477 18.68 -25.29 -19.29
CA GLY A 477 19.60 -25.49 -20.40
C GLY A 477 20.47 -24.30 -20.75
N THR A 478 20.33 -23.17 -20.03
CA THR A 478 21.29 -22.07 -20.14
C THR A 478 22.65 -22.51 -19.66
N THR A 479 23.64 -22.39 -20.54
CA THR A 479 25.03 -22.72 -20.20
C THR A 479 25.73 -21.52 -19.55
N ALA A 480 26.36 -21.74 -18.42
CA ALA A 480 27.27 -20.78 -17.82
C ALA A 480 28.60 -21.41 -17.57
N SER A 481 29.66 -20.65 -17.71
CA SER A 481 31.00 -21.11 -17.41
C SER A 481 31.60 -20.29 -16.28
N GLY A 482 31.99 -21.00 -15.21
CA GLY A 482 32.66 -20.36 -14.06
C GLY A 482 34.08 -19.82 -14.40
N PRO A 483 34.72 -19.23 -13.43
CA PRO A 483 34.30 -19.14 -12.02
C PRO A 483 33.19 -18.12 -11.77
N PHE A 484 32.38 -18.38 -10.73
CA PHE A 484 31.30 -17.52 -10.28
C PHE A 484 31.58 -16.93 -8.89
N THR A 485 31.27 -15.69 -8.65
CA THR A 485 31.31 -15.11 -7.32
C THR A 485 29.92 -15.22 -6.69
N LEU A 486 29.77 -16.06 -5.67
CA LEU A 486 28.58 -16.18 -4.86
C LEU A 486 28.65 -15.18 -3.71
N THR A 487 27.59 -14.44 -3.49
CA THR A 487 27.40 -13.55 -2.32
C THR A 487 26.14 -13.97 -1.61
N ILE A 488 26.20 -14.20 -0.30
CA ILE A 488 25.05 -14.48 0.56
C ILE A 488 25.05 -13.46 1.69
N GLY A 489 23.96 -12.71 1.85
CA GLY A 489 23.76 -11.80 2.99
C GLY A 489 23.80 -12.54 4.31
N GLN A 490 24.33 -11.93 5.34
CA GLN A 490 24.43 -12.55 6.66
C GLN A 490 23.02 -12.73 7.28
N PRO A 491 22.60 -13.95 7.58
CA PRO A 491 21.39 -14.15 8.37
C PRO A 491 21.58 -13.61 9.80
N ASP A 492 20.54 -13.01 10.39
CA ASP A 492 20.59 -12.39 11.73
C ASP A 492 21.16 -13.27 12.85
N SER A 493 21.08 -14.59 12.69
CA SER A 493 21.54 -15.58 13.68
C SER A 493 22.94 -16.11 13.45
N TYR A 494 23.63 -15.70 12.35
CA TYR A 494 24.92 -16.27 11.98
C TYR A 494 26.07 -15.36 12.39
N SER A 495 27.18 -15.98 12.76
CA SER A 495 28.41 -15.23 13.02
C SER A 495 29.12 -14.86 11.70
N SER A 496 29.96 -13.84 11.73
CA SER A 496 30.81 -13.45 10.59
C SER A 496 31.87 -14.49 10.23
N SER A 497 32.00 -15.55 11.04
CA SER A 497 32.92 -16.69 10.77
C SER A 497 32.24 -17.87 10.09
N ALA A 498 30.95 -17.78 9.77
CA ALA A 498 30.26 -18.82 9.00
C ALA A 498 30.97 -19.09 7.67
N LYS A 499 30.88 -20.32 7.19
CA LYS A 499 31.57 -20.77 5.98
C LYS A 499 30.61 -21.31 4.95
N LEU A 500 30.93 -21.09 3.71
CA LEU A 500 30.24 -21.70 2.58
C LEU A 500 30.78 -23.09 2.26
N TYR A 501 29.88 -23.97 1.88
CA TYR A 501 30.16 -25.35 1.47
C TYR A 501 29.45 -25.64 0.16
N ASP A 502 30.09 -26.42 -0.69
CA ASP A 502 29.48 -27.10 -1.83
C ASP A 502 29.46 -28.62 -1.63
N ALA A 503 29.09 -29.36 -2.66
CA ALA A 503 29.12 -30.84 -2.63
C ALA A 503 30.52 -31.40 -2.33
N ASN A 504 31.58 -30.68 -2.69
CA ASN A 504 33.00 -31.13 -2.54
C ASN A 504 33.60 -30.75 -1.17
N GLY A 505 33.00 -29.86 -0.43
CA GLY A 505 33.45 -29.46 0.90
C GLY A 505 33.38 -27.99 1.20
N ALA A 506 34.23 -27.52 2.13
CA ALA A 506 34.29 -26.11 2.48
C ALA A 506 34.92 -25.28 1.36
N ILE A 507 34.31 -24.16 1.03
CA ILE A 507 34.79 -23.20 0.06
C ILE A 507 35.47 -22.04 0.80
N ALA A 508 36.58 -21.51 0.25
CA ALA A 508 37.17 -20.29 0.76
C ALA A 508 36.10 -19.19 0.81
N THR A 509 35.82 -18.69 2.01
CA THR A 509 34.75 -17.74 2.26
C THR A 509 35.34 -16.49 2.86
N ASP A 510 35.17 -15.37 2.17
CA ASP A 510 35.44 -14.02 2.69
C ASP A 510 34.17 -13.42 3.31
N TYR A 511 34.36 -12.58 4.30
CA TYR A 511 33.25 -11.85 4.92
C TYR A 511 33.50 -10.35 4.82
N SER A 512 32.59 -9.64 4.20
CA SER A 512 32.67 -8.20 4.00
C SER A 512 31.27 -7.59 3.87
N SER A 513 31.04 -6.43 4.48
CA SER A 513 29.79 -5.68 4.34
C SER A 513 28.53 -6.50 4.68
N ASP A 514 28.61 -7.29 5.76
CA ASP A 514 27.53 -8.19 6.21
C ASP A 514 27.14 -9.26 5.17
N CYS A 515 28.10 -9.67 4.33
CA CYS A 515 27.93 -10.70 3.32
C CYS A 515 29.05 -11.75 3.39
N PHE A 516 28.70 -13.00 3.07
CA PHE A 516 29.64 -14.10 2.82
C PHE A 516 29.90 -14.22 1.33
N ILE A 517 31.13 -14.16 0.93
CA ILE A 517 31.54 -14.14 -0.47
C ILE A 517 32.43 -15.36 -0.73
N ALA A 518 32.14 -16.09 -1.80
CA ALA A 518 32.92 -17.24 -2.22
C ALA A 518 33.01 -17.38 -3.75
N THR A 519 34.04 -18.05 -4.23
CA THR A 519 34.16 -18.38 -5.64
C THR A 519 33.72 -19.83 -5.87
N LEU A 520 32.74 -20.00 -6.74
CA LEU A 520 32.23 -21.31 -7.18
C LEU A 520 32.82 -21.69 -8.54
N SER A 521 33.17 -22.96 -8.72
CA SER A 521 33.53 -23.50 -10.04
C SER A 521 32.33 -23.85 -10.90
N ALA A 522 31.20 -24.18 -10.26
CA ALA A 522 29.90 -24.47 -10.89
C ALA A 522 28.75 -24.04 -9.98
N LEU A 523 27.56 -23.81 -10.53
CA LEU A 523 26.33 -23.67 -9.79
C LEU A 523 25.81 -25.05 -9.36
N GLY A 524 25.06 -25.09 -8.29
CA GLY A 524 24.52 -26.32 -7.72
C GLY A 524 24.23 -26.14 -6.22
N PRO A 525 24.16 -27.25 -5.49
CA PRO A 525 23.92 -27.25 -4.05
C PRO A 525 25.03 -26.54 -3.28
N VAL A 526 24.64 -25.55 -2.45
CA VAL A 526 25.54 -24.82 -1.55
C VAL A 526 24.90 -24.70 -0.16
N ALA A 527 25.74 -24.60 0.88
CA ALA A 527 25.25 -24.30 2.22
C ALA A 527 26.11 -23.25 2.92
N LEU A 528 25.50 -22.37 3.65
CA LEU A 528 26.16 -21.51 4.62
C LEU A 528 26.01 -22.17 6.00
N ILE A 529 27.16 -22.53 6.62
CA ILE A 529 27.18 -23.19 7.92
C ILE A 529 27.89 -22.27 8.92
N ASP A 530 27.26 -21.98 10.05
CA ASP A 530 27.88 -21.23 11.13
C ASP A 530 28.93 -22.14 11.84
N VAL A 531 30.19 -21.98 11.47
CA VAL A 531 31.29 -22.82 11.94
C VAL A 531 31.81 -22.46 13.33
N ASN A 532 31.29 -21.40 13.97
CA ASN A 532 31.63 -21.13 15.36
C ASN A 532 31.39 -22.42 16.16
N GLU A 533 32.47 -22.93 16.76
CA GLU A 533 32.37 -24.14 17.52
C GLU A 533 31.30 -24.01 18.60
N ALA A 534 30.32 -24.90 18.56
CA ALA A 534 29.62 -25.28 19.75
C ALA A 534 30.65 -26.04 20.64
N THR A 535 31.61 -25.31 21.20
CA THR A 535 32.29 -25.80 22.40
C THR A 535 31.18 -25.92 23.42
N GLY A 536 30.95 -27.13 23.90
CA GLY A 536 29.97 -27.39 24.94
C GLY A 536 30.12 -26.29 26.00
N ASP A 537 28.99 -25.66 26.37
CA ASP A 537 28.93 -24.52 27.25
C ASP A 537 29.15 -23.11 26.63
N THR A 538 28.66 -22.82 25.43
CA THR A 538 28.59 -21.41 25.02
C THR A 538 27.50 -20.68 25.80
N ALA A 539 27.96 -19.81 26.69
CA ALA A 539 27.07 -18.94 27.44
C ALA A 539 26.32 -17.98 26.50
N VAL A 540 25.08 -17.71 26.79
CA VAL A 540 24.29 -16.69 26.07
C VAL A 540 25.01 -15.36 26.10
N THR A 541 25.30 -14.76 24.95
CA THR A 541 25.95 -13.46 24.85
C THR A 541 24.92 -12.32 24.81
N SER A 542 23.76 -12.54 24.17
CA SER A 542 22.67 -11.59 24.14
C SER A 542 21.32 -12.26 23.87
N VAL A 543 20.26 -11.55 24.17
CA VAL A 543 18.87 -11.88 23.78
C VAL A 543 18.38 -10.75 22.89
N LYS A 544 17.69 -11.09 21.79
CA LYS A 544 17.00 -10.12 20.92
C LYS A 544 15.50 -10.40 20.91
N LEU A 545 14.68 -9.37 20.83
CA LEU A 545 13.25 -9.49 20.60
C LEU A 545 12.93 -9.10 19.16
N ASN A 546 11.89 -9.72 18.61
CA ASN A 546 11.38 -9.41 17.28
C ASN A 546 10.83 -7.98 17.13
N ARG A 547 10.63 -7.27 18.24
CA ARG A 547 10.25 -5.85 18.28
C ARG A 547 10.61 -5.20 19.61
N SER A 548 10.92 -3.91 19.60
CA SER A 548 11.25 -3.11 20.79
C SER A 548 10.04 -2.38 21.37
N ALA A 549 8.93 -2.29 20.62
CA ALA A 549 7.68 -1.70 21.05
C ALA A 549 6.49 -2.50 20.53
N LEU A 550 5.40 -2.53 21.30
CA LEU A 550 4.16 -3.21 20.97
C LEU A 550 2.98 -2.40 21.52
N SER A 551 2.01 -2.06 20.69
CA SER A 551 0.78 -1.39 21.11
C SER A 551 -0.38 -2.38 21.00
N LEU A 552 -1.21 -2.47 22.07
CA LEU A 552 -2.37 -3.34 22.19
C LEU A 552 -3.52 -2.57 22.83
N GLU A 553 -4.74 -2.91 22.49
CA GLU A 553 -5.92 -2.46 23.24
C GLU A 553 -6.19 -3.42 24.42
N VAL A 554 -6.89 -2.91 25.45
CA VAL A 554 -7.28 -3.76 26.59
C VAL A 554 -8.07 -4.97 26.09
N GLY A 555 -7.63 -6.16 26.50
CA GLY A 555 -8.19 -7.45 26.06
C GLY A 555 -7.47 -8.06 24.86
N GLU A 556 -6.66 -7.31 24.12
CA GLU A 556 -5.89 -7.85 22.99
C GLU A 556 -4.67 -8.66 23.44
N THR A 557 -4.20 -9.51 22.54
CA THR A 557 -2.98 -10.27 22.74
C THR A 557 -2.00 -10.01 21.59
N GLY A 558 -0.70 -9.92 21.93
CA GLY A 558 0.38 -9.75 20.97
C GLY A 558 1.47 -10.79 21.20
N LYS A 559 2.14 -11.24 20.14
CA LYS A 559 3.23 -12.21 20.23
C LYS A 559 4.59 -11.50 20.23
N LEU A 560 5.40 -11.74 21.24
CA LEU A 560 6.83 -11.48 21.26
C LEU A 560 7.58 -12.78 21.07
N SER A 561 8.65 -12.72 20.27
CA SER A 561 9.58 -13.85 20.10
C SER A 561 10.97 -13.39 20.55
N ALA A 562 11.62 -14.21 21.36
CA ALA A 562 12.97 -13.99 21.82
C ALA A 562 13.93 -14.89 21.05
N THR A 563 15.01 -14.33 20.54
CA THR A 563 16.11 -15.05 19.93
C THR A 563 17.32 -14.95 20.86
N VAL A 564 17.86 -16.10 21.24
CA VAL A 564 19.05 -16.21 22.08
C VAL A 564 20.27 -16.30 21.19
N LEU A 565 21.27 -15.47 21.43
CA LEU A 565 22.53 -15.45 20.71
C LEU A 565 23.70 -15.83 21.63
N PRO A 566 24.69 -16.52 21.11
CA PRO A 566 24.74 -17.13 19.75
C PRO A 566 23.72 -18.29 19.62
N ALA A 567 23.41 -18.64 18.38
CA ALA A 567 22.50 -19.77 18.11
C ALA A 567 23.02 -21.11 18.66
N SER A 568 24.33 -21.20 18.94
CA SER A 568 25.03 -22.30 19.57
C SER A 568 24.95 -22.32 21.10
N ALA A 569 24.24 -21.37 21.73
CA ALA A 569 24.09 -21.37 23.18
C ALA A 569 23.48 -22.69 23.67
N ALA A 570 24.13 -23.32 24.65
CA ALA A 570 23.72 -24.63 25.17
C ALA A 570 22.37 -24.58 25.86
N ASP A 571 22.11 -23.48 26.58
CA ASP A 571 20.80 -23.21 27.20
C ASP A 571 20.16 -21.99 26.57
N LYS A 572 19.08 -22.23 25.81
CA LYS A 572 18.26 -21.19 25.15
C LYS A 572 16.99 -20.87 25.91
N SER A 573 16.89 -21.33 27.15
CA SER A 573 15.73 -21.10 28.00
C SER A 573 15.54 -19.62 28.25
N ILE A 574 14.32 -19.14 28.01
CA ILE A 574 13.93 -17.75 28.23
C ILE A 574 12.82 -17.70 29.30
N THR A 575 13.06 -16.86 30.26
CA THR A 575 12.03 -16.47 31.25
C THR A 575 11.48 -15.11 30.85
N TRP A 576 10.17 -15.02 30.77
CA TRP A 576 9.46 -13.80 30.46
C TRP A 576 8.95 -13.13 31.73
N SER A 577 9.07 -11.84 31.79
CA SER A 577 8.56 -11.03 32.91
C SER A 577 7.92 -9.74 32.39
N SER A 578 7.02 -9.21 33.19
CA SER A 578 6.40 -7.90 32.97
C SER A 578 6.67 -6.97 34.15
N SER A 579 7.05 -5.74 33.86
CA SER A 579 7.24 -4.71 34.90
C SER A 579 5.91 -4.29 35.56
N LYS A 580 4.77 -4.52 34.90
CA LYS A 580 3.43 -4.21 35.41
C LYS A 580 2.43 -5.24 34.87
N THR A 581 2.25 -6.32 35.65
CA THR A 581 1.39 -7.44 35.27
C THR A 581 -0.11 -7.12 35.29
N ASP A 582 -0.48 -6.01 35.92
CA ASP A 582 -1.82 -5.42 35.89
C ASP A 582 -2.10 -4.66 34.58
N VAL A 583 -1.08 -4.10 33.94
CA VAL A 583 -1.17 -3.43 32.63
C VAL A 583 -1.08 -4.45 31.49
N ALA A 584 0.00 -5.23 31.48
CA ALA A 584 0.18 -6.30 30.51
C ALA A 584 0.89 -7.50 31.15
N SER A 585 0.34 -8.68 31.01
CA SER A 585 1.00 -9.92 31.41
C SER A 585 1.62 -10.61 30.20
N VAL A 586 2.62 -11.44 30.45
CA VAL A 586 3.26 -12.25 29.41
C VAL A 586 3.29 -13.71 29.86
N SER A 587 2.98 -14.62 28.95
CA SER A 587 3.05 -16.06 29.17
C SER A 587 4.45 -16.61 28.89
N SER A 588 4.71 -17.84 29.34
CA SER A 588 6.01 -18.51 29.14
C SER A 588 6.41 -18.66 27.66
N ASN A 589 5.47 -18.61 26.74
CA ASN A 589 5.72 -18.67 25.29
C ASN A 589 5.84 -17.28 24.63
N GLY A 590 5.84 -16.17 25.41
CA GLY A 590 5.99 -14.81 24.91
C GLY A 590 4.69 -14.18 24.37
N THR A 591 3.52 -14.76 24.67
CA THR A 591 2.25 -14.09 24.37
C THR A 591 1.95 -13.04 25.43
N VAL A 592 1.84 -11.80 25.00
CA VAL A 592 1.50 -10.64 25.84
C VAL A 592 -0.02 -10.48 25.81
N THR A 593 -0.63 -10.33 26.98
CA THR A 593 -2.06 -10.02 27.13
C THR A 593 -2.21 -8.64 27.76
N ALA A 594 -2.87 -7.74 27.06
CA ALA A 594 -3.17 -6.40 27.52
C ALA A 594 -4.36 -6.43 28.49
N LYS A 595 -4.18 -5.92 29.71
CA LYS A 595 -5.20 -6.00 30.78
C LYS A 595 -5.78 -4.65 31.16
N LYS A 596 -4.96 -3.62 31.20
CA LYS A 596 -5.33 -2.27 31.63
C LYS A 596 -4.54 -1.26 30.84
N ALA A 597 -5.13 -0.14 30.52
CA ALA A 597 -4.43 0.97 29.87
C ALA A 597 -3.20 1.42 30.66
N GLY A 598 -2.10 1.66 29.97
CA GLY A 598 -0.83 2.04 30.55
C GLY A 598 0.36 1.49 29.78
N THR A 599 1.54 1.62 30.36
CA THR A 599 2.78 1.10 29.77
C THR A 599 3.42 0.08 30.69
N ALA A 600 3.74 -1.08 30.14
CA ALA A 600 4.52 -2.13 30.80
C ALA A 600 5.76 -2.46 29.95
N VAL A 601 6.84 -2.82 30.59
CA VAL A 601 8.02 -3.36 29.92
C VAL A 601 8.02 -4.88 30.07
N ILE A 602 7.96 -5.56 28.94
CA ILE A 602 8.08 -7.02 28.87
C ILE A 602 9.53 -7.37 28.60
N THR A 603 10.11 -8.18 29.47
CA THR A 603 11.51 -8.58 29.39
C THR A 603 11.64 -10.07 29.21
N ALA A 604 12.43 -10.47 28.23
CA ALA A 604 12.88 -11.84 28.02
C ALA A 604 14.30 -11.98 28.58
N THR A 605 14.48 -12.86 29.54
CA THR A 605 15.76 -13.07 30.24
C THR A 605 16.22 -14.50 30.08
N ALA A 606 17.44 -14.70 29.57
CA ALA A 606 18.10 -15.97 29.53
C ALA A 606 18.63 -16.36 30.92
N THR A 607 18.92 -17.65 31.15
CA THR A 607 19.36 -18.21 32.42
C THR A 607 20.61 -17.56 33.01
N ASN A 608 21.49 -17.01 32.14
CA ASN A 608 22.70 -16.28 32.61
C ASN A 608 22.48 -14.77 32.81
N GLY A 609 21.21 -14.29 32.83
CA GLY A 609 20.87 -12.91 33.12
C GLY A 609 20.93 -11.96 31.91
N LYS A 610 21.34 -12.41 30.72
CA LYS A 610 21.23 -11.59 29.50
C LYS A 610 19.77 -11.40 29.12
N SER A 611 19.37 -10.18 28.80
CA SER A 611 17.96 -9.87 28.56
C SER A 611 17.75 -8.86 27.44
N ALA A 612 16.53 -8.86 26.88
CA ALA A 612 16.03 -7.85 25.97
C ALA A 612 14.60 -7.47 26.37
N SER A 613 14.25 -6.21 26.15
CA SER A 613 12.96 -5.68 26.59
C SER A 613 12.18 -5.06 25.44
N CYS A 614 10.85 -5.18 25.53
CA CYS A 614 9.89 -4.55 24.65
C CYS A 614 8.96 -3.67 25.49
N THR A 615 8.80 -2.42 25.08
CA THR A 615 7.83 -1.53 25.70
C THR A 615 6.44 -1.82 25.15
N VAL A 616 5.53 -2.27 26.01
CA VAL A 616 4.14 -2.54 25.64
C VAL A 616 3.28 -1.37 26.11
N THR A 617 2.65 -0.69 25.17
CA THR A 617 1.66 0.34 25.45
C THR A 617 0.28 -0.27 25.27
N VAL A 618 -0.49 -0.31 26.33
CA VAL A 618 -1.87 -0.75 26.31
C VAL A 618 -2.78 0.46 26.26
N THR A 619 -3.58 0.57 25.20
CA THR A 619 -4.58 1.63 25.06
C THR A 619 -5.94 1.14 25.54
N GLY A 620 -6.72 2.00 26.20
CA GLY A 620 -7.95 1.61 26.86
C GLY A 620 -9.07 1.27 25.88
N GLY A 621 -9.67 0.08 26.05
CA GLY A 621 -11.06 -0.17 25.65
C GLY A 621 -11.99 0.59 26.59
N THR A 622 -13.10 1.08 26.08
CA THR A 622 -14.07 1.93 26.80
C THR A 622 -14.64 1.27 28.05
N THR A 623 -14.13 1.59 29.23
CA THR A 623 -14.82 1.43 30.51
C THR A 623 -14.47 2.61 31.42
N ASP A 624 -15.46 3.09 32.12
CA ASP A 624 -15.50 4.22 33.04
C ASP A 624 -14.30 4.26 34.03
N PRO A 625 -13.65 5.42 34.26
CA PRO A 625 -12.40 5.49 35.02
C PRO A 625 -12.65 5.38 36.53
N ASP A 626 -11.86 4.49 37.12
CA ASP A 626 -11.64 4.38 38.57
C ASP A 626 -10.83 5.60 39.09
N PRO A 627 -11.20 6.24 40.23
CA PRO A 627 -10.53 7.44 40.72
C PRO A 627 -9.15 7.09 41.30
N GLY A 628 -8.11 7.22 40.50
CA GLY A 628 -6.71 6.97 40.89
C GLY A 628 -5.71 6.86 39.75
N GLN A 629 -6.12 7.10 38.50
CA GLN A 629 -5.25 6.95 37.33
C GLN A 629 -4.46 8.22 36.96
N PRO A 630 -3.26 8.08 36.34
CA PRO A 630 -2.44 9.20 35.90
C PRO A 630 -3.15 10.05 34.86
N GLU A 631 -2.94 11.36 34.93
CA GLU A 631 -3.54 12.38 34.08
C GLU A 631 -3.45 12.01 32.58
N ALA A 632 -4.51 12.28 31.84
CA ALA A 632 -4.59 12.03 30.41
C ALA A 632 -3.47 12.81 29.68
N VAL A 633 -2.63 12.13 28.93
CA VAL A 633 -1.56 12.78 28.16
C VAL A 633 -2.18 13.53 26.99
N VAL A 634 -1.90 14.81 26.89
CA VAL A 634 -2.23 15.66 25.72
C VAL A 634 -0.93 15.88 24.94
N SER A 635 -0.89 15.45 23.68
CA SER A 635 0.30 15.60 22.85
C SER A 635 -0.04 15.68 21.36
N ALA A 636 0.78 16.34 20.57
CA ALA A 636 0.76 16.31 19.12
C ALA A 636 2.09 16.81 18.54
N ASP A 637 2.46 16.32 17.36
CA ASP A 637 3.45 16.95 16.50
C ASP A 637 2.76 17.98 15.60
N VAL A 638 3.45 19.05 15.27
CA VAL A 638 2.89 20.16 14.50
C VAL A 638 3.64 20.28 13.18
N ALA A 639 2.93 20.38 12.08
CA ALA A 639 3.49 20.60 10.77
C ALA A 639 2.86 21.83 10.10
N LEU A 640 3.68 22.60 9.39
CA LEU A 640 3.25 23.72 8.56
C LEU A 640 3.49 23.36 7.09
N ARG A 641 2.49 23.59 6.23
CA ARG A 641 2.56 23.29 4.80
C ARG A 641 2.14 24.49 3.98
N ASN A 642 2.71 24.64 2.77
CA ASN A 642 2.15 25.48 1.74
C ASN A 642 0.82 24.86 1.28
N ALA A 643 -0.25 25.64 1.19
CA ALA A 643 -1.57 25.16 0.81
C ALA A 643 -2.11 25.80 -0.48
N GLY A 644 -1.24 26.46 -1.25
CA GLY A 644 -1.59 27.11 -2.50
C GLY A 644 -2.38 28.41 -2.32
N LEU A 645 -3.20 28.75 -3.29
CA LEU A 645 -4.04 29.96 -3.26
C LEU A 645 -5.44 29.64 -2.73
N ALA A 646 -5.89 30.41 -1.73
CA ALA A 646 -7.27 30.43 -1.32
C ALA A 646 -7.87 31.79 -1.68
N ASP A 647 -8.91 31.82 -2.52
CA ASP A 647 -9.53 33.04 -3.04
C ASP A 647 -8.51 34.03 -3.65
N ARG A 648 -7.56 33.51 -4.45
CA ARG A 648 -6.45 34.25 -5.07
C ARG A 648 -5.41 34.81 -4.09
N ASN A 649 -5.44 34.40 -2.83
CA ASN A 649 -4.50 34.83 -1.81
C ASN A 649 -3.62 33.65 -1.34
N PRO A 650 -2.32 33.86 -1.05
CA PRO A 650 -1.46 32.85 -0.49
C PRO A 650 -2.04 32.20 0.76
N SER A 651 -2.00 30.89 0.82
CA SER A 651 -2.49 30.14 1.98
C SER A 651 -1.48 29.12 2.50
N PHE A 652 -1.58 28.83 3.78
CA PHE A 652 -0.76 27.83 4.47
C PHE A 652 -1.67 26.96 5.30
N ARG A 653 -1.33 25.68 5.43
CA ARG A 653 -2.07 24.71 6.25
C ARG A 653 -1.25 24.38 7.49
N LEU A 654 -1.87 24.54 8.66
CA LEU A 654 -1.38 23.99 9.91
C LEU A 654 -2.00 22.62 10.12
N ALA A 655 -1.19 21.63 10.41
CA ALA A 655 -1.62 20.27 10.65
C ALA A 655 -1.10 19.74 11.99
N LEU A 656 -1.82 18.79 12.58
CA LEU A 656 -1.38 17.97 13.70
C LEU A 656 -1.15 16.54 13.22
N LYS A 657 -0.12 15.90 13.76
CA LYS A 657 0.22 14.50 13.56
C LYS A 657 0.45 13.86 14.93
N HIS A 658 0.16 12.57 15.05
CA HIS A 658 0.21 11.85 16.34
C HIS A 658 -0.55 12.59 17.45
N ALA A 659 -1.62 13.29 17.08
CA ALA A 659 -2.43 14.05 18.03
C ALA A 659 -3.14 13.11 18.99
N LYS A 660 -3.07 13.45 20.28
CA LYS A 660 -3.72 12.70 21.33
C LYS A 660 -4.41 13.67 22.29
N ASN A 661 -5.70 13.50 22.45
CA ASN A 661 -6.53 14.19 23.43
C ASN A 661 -6.54 15.72 23.31
N VAL A 662 -6.37 16.26 22.10
CA VAL A 662 -6.27 17.70 21.86
C VAL A 662 -7.68 18.31 21.76
N THR A 663 -7.96 19.33 22.53
CA THR A 663 -9.21 20.10 22.48
C THR A 663 -9.00 21.53 22.03
N THR A 664 -7.85 22.13 22.35
CA THR A 664 -7.51 23.46 21.86
C THR A 664 -6.07 23.55 21.39
N VAL A 665 -5.83 24.39 20.41
CA VAL A 665 -4.52 24.68 19.88
C VAL A 665 -4.35 26.20 19.83
N ARG A 666 -3.36 26.72 20.53
CA ARG A 666 -2.98 28.13 20.47
C ARG A 666 -1.70 28.26 19.65
N VAL A 667 -1.75 29.06 18.61
CA VAL A 667 -0.65 29.21 17.65
C VAL A 667 -0.16 30.66 17.67
N ARG A 668 1.13 30.86 17.91
CA ARG A 668 1.83 32.13 17.71
C ARG A 668 2.60 32.06 16.40
N PHE A 669 2.52 33.09 15.61
CA PHE A 669 3.14 33.10 14.30
C PHE A 669 3.59 34.49 13.88
N THR A 670 4.47 34.53 12.90
CA THR A 670 4.81 35.72 12.14
C THR A 670 4.64 35.44 10.66
N VAL A 671 4.20 36.42 9.89
CA VAL A 671 4.11 36.31 8.46
C VAL A 671 4.49 37.63 7.79
N ASP A 672 5.17 37.54 6.64
CA ASP A 672 5.56 38.73 5.86
C ASP A 672 4.36 39.19 5.00
N ALA A 673 3.31 39.66 5.69
CA ALA A 673 2.07 40.11 5.11
C ALA A 673 1.43 41.18 6.00
N SER A 674 0.53 41.98 5.45
CA SER A 674 -0.19 43.01 6.20
C SER A 674 -1.49 42.51 6.84
N THR A 675 -2.04 41.41 6.33
CA THR A 675 -3.27 40.80 6.88
C THR A 675 -3.16 39.26 6.86
N VAL A 676 -3.82 38.63 7.83
CA VAL A 676 -3.95 37.18 7.94
C VAL A 676 -5.37 36.84 8.37
N THR A 677 -6.01 35.95 7.66
CA THR A 677 -7.29 35.35 8.05
C THR A 677 -7.06 33.87 8.34
N VAL A 678 -7.59 33.35 9.43
CA VAL A 678 -7.46 31.95 9.80
C VAL A 678 -8.81 31.28 9.78
N THR A 679 -8.91 30.14 9.12
CA THR A 679 -10.11 29.30 9.08
C THR A 679 -9.79 27.94 9.67
N GLY A 680 -10.65 27.45 10.55
CA GLY A 680 -10.51 26.09 11.13
C GLY A 680 -10.89 25.00 10.10
N LEU A 681 -10.24 23.86 10.21
CA LEU A 681 -10.45 22.69 9.36
C LEU A 681 -10.71 21.45 10.23
N ASN A 682 -11.38 20.45 9.66
CA ASN A 682 -11.55 19.11 10.28
C ASN A 682 -12.09 19.16 11.73
N GLY A 683 -13.13 19.97 11.96
CA GLY A 683 -13.80 20.12 13.26
C GLY A 683 -13.15 21.13 14.21
N PHE A 684 -12.00 21.72 13.85
CA PHE A 684 -11.45 22.86 14.57
C PHE A 684 -12.15 24.16 14.14
N GLN A 685 -12.47 24.98 15.11
CA GLN A 685 -13.01 26.32 14.89
C GLN A 685 -12.09 27.38 15.47
N VAL A 686 -11.97 28.49 14.77
CA VAL A 686 -11.26 29.67 15.25
C VAL A 686 -12.12 30.38 16.28
N LEU A 687 -11.67 30.43 17.51
CA LEU A 687 -12.41 31.13 18.60
C LEU A 687 -12.36 32.65 18.44
N ASP A 688 -11.19 33.16 18.05
CA ASP A 688 -10.98 34.58 17.74
C ASP A 688 -10.04 34.68 16.53
N GLN A 689 -10.36 35.55 15.55
CA GLN A 689 -9.44 35.85 14.46
C GLN A 689 -8.12 36.39 15.02
N PRO A 690 -6.98 36.19 14.31
CA PRO A 690 -5.68 36.54 14.85
C PRO A 690 -5.61 37.99 15.33
N LYS A 691 -5.29 38.14 16.60
CA LYS A 691 -4.98 39.44 17.20
C LYS A 691 -3.48 39.65 17.09
N GLY A 692 -3.05 40.69 16.39
CA GLY A 692 -1.65 40.95 16.17
C GLY A 692 -1.36 42.36 15.75
N SER A 693 -0.07 42.63 15.54
CA SER A 693 0.43 43.95 15.11
C SER A 693 1.29 43.81 13.86
N VAL A 694 1.23 44.81 13.00
CA VAL A 694 2.11 44.90 11.83
C VAL A 694 3.25 45.85 12.15
N SER A 695 4.47 45.38 12.00
CA SER A 695 5.68 46.19 12.11
C SER A 695 6.65 45.83 10.98
N ASN A 696 7.12 46.83 10.26
CA ASN A 696 8.03 46.66 9.10
C ASN A 696 7.52 45.66 8.05
N GLY A 697 6.19 45.69 7.74
CA GLY A 697 5.58 44.80 6.76
C GLY A 697 5.39 43.34 7.25
N LYS A 698 5.66 43.08 8.51
CA LYS A 698 5.52 41.75 9.11
C LYS A 698 4.42 41.73 10.16
N TYR A 699 3.43 40.86 9.97
CA TYR A 699 2.36 40.61 10.92
C TYR A 699 2.84 39.62 11.99
N THR A 700 2.69 39.98 13.25
CA THR A 700 2.92 39.08 14.39
C THR A 700 1.63 38.89 15.13
N GLY A 701 1.17 37.65 15.26
CA GLY A 701 -0.15 37.38 15.85
C GLY A 701 -0.23 36.04 16.60
N GLU A 702 -1.34 35.89 17.25
CA GLU A 702 -1.74 34.68 17.96
C GLU A 702 -3.20 34.31 17.58
N VAL A 703 -3.45 33.04 17.38
CA VAL A 703 -4.80 32.50 17.13
C VAL A 703 -5.06 31.31 18.04
N MET A 704 -6.30 31.15 18.47
CA MET A 704 -6.75 30.00 19.23
C MET A 704 -7.79 29.23 18.44
N LEU A 705 -7.55 27.93 18.29
CA LEU A 705 -8.42 26.97 17.64
C LEU A 705 -9.02 26.05 18.70
N ALA A 706 -10.30 25.77 18.64
CA ALA A 706 -10.95 24.76 19.48
C ALA A 706 -11.53 23.64 18.61
N TYR A 707 -11.33 22.43 19.04
CA TYR A 707 -11.98 21.27 18.43
C TYR A 707 -13.39 21.14 18.99
N LEU A 708 -14.36 21.45 18.14
CA LEU A 708 -15.76 21.41 18.50
C LEU A 708 -16.43 20.25 17.78
N ASN A 709 -16.65 19.15 18.47
CA ASN A 709 -17.48 18.08 17.99
C ASN A 709 -18.71 17.89 18.90
N THR A 710 -19.76 17.31 18.34
CA THR A 710 -21.05 17.12 19.04
C THR A 710 -20.95 16.12 20.20
N GLY A 711 -19.92 15.29 20.26
CA GLY A 711 -19.69 14.25 21.29
C GLY A 711 -18.82 14.70 22.45
N ARG A 712 -18.31 15.95 22.47
CA ARG A 712 -17.35 16.45 23.46
C ARG A 712 -16.08 15.59 23.61
N THR A 713 -15.73 14.85 22.58
CA THR A 713 -14.49 14.07 22.56
C THR A 713 -13.33 14.93 22.08
N ALA A 714 -12.15 14.68 22.61
CA ALA A 714 -10.92 15.36 22.19
C ALA A 714 -10.43 14.80 20.85
N PHE A 715 -9.73 15.64 20.09
CA PHE A 715 -9.12 15.25 18.82
C PHE A 715 -7.94 14.29 19.06
N THR A 716 -8.02 13.11 18.45
CA THR A 716 -6.97 12.09 18.50
C THR A 716 -6.78 11.51 17.10
N GLN A 717 -5.56 11.64 16.55
CA GLN A 717 -5.22 11.17 15.21
C GLN A 717 -3.74 10.78 15.13
N THR A 718 -3.44 9.69 14.42
CA THR A 718 -2.06 9.25 14.16
C THR A 718 -1.49 9.82 12.88
N SER A 719 -2.33 10.07 11.87
CA SER A 719 -1.95 10.66 10.59
C SER A 719 -1.89 12.18 10.66
N GLU A 720 -1.16 12.80 9.75
CA GLU A 720 -1.13 14.25 9.60
C GLU A 720 -2.52 14.74 9.16
N THR A 721 -3.12 15.62 9.93
CA THR A 721 -4.45 16.17 9.68
C THR A 721 -4.42 17.68 9.79
N GLY A 722 -4.81 18.39 8.71
CA GLY A 722 -4.89 19.85 8.70
C GLY A 722 -5.95 20.35 9.68
N ILE A 723 -5.59 21.29 10.54
CA ILE A 723 -6.49 21.86 11.56
C ILE A 723 -6.84 23.33 11.32
N ALA A 724 -6.06 24.02 10.53
CA ALA A 724 -6.32 25.41 10.15
C ALA A 724 -5.69 25.77 8.81
N SER A 725 -6.33 26.68 8.10
CA SER A 725 -5.82 27.38 6.93
C SER A 725 -5.54 28.85 7.30
N PHE A 726 -4.34 29.32 6.97
CA PHE A 726 -3.90 30.70 7.12
C PHE A 726 -3.87 31.35 5.74
N VAL A 727 -4.74 32.32 5.47
CA VAL A 727 -4.79 33.06 4.22
C VAL A 727 -4.18 34.43 4.43
N THR A 728 -3.24 34.81 3.60
CA THR A 728 -2.44 36.03 3.77
C THR A 728 -2.51 36.93 2.52
N THR A 729 -2.16 38.19 2.67
CA THR A 729 -1.94 39.09 1.53
C THR A 729 -0.46 39.15 1.16
N GLY A 730 -0.16 39.39 -0.12
CA GLY A 730 1.22 39.49 -0.62
C GLY A 730 1.53 38.41 -1.67
N SER A 731 2.57 38.58 -2.45
CA SER A 731 2.89 37.69 -3.56
C SER A 731 3.69 36.46 -3.12
N THR A 732 4.56 36.59 -2.13
CA THR A 732 5.43 35.50 -1.66
C THR A 732 5.68 35.58 -0.14
N PRO A 733 4.61 35.58 0.70
CA PRO A 733 4.79 35.68 2.13
C PRO A 733 5.52 34.47 2.69
N THR A 734 6.22 34.65 3.80
CA THR A 734 6.78 33.55 4.62
C THR A 734 5.99 33.49 5.91
N LEU A 735 5.37 32.35 6.21
CA LEU A 735 4.73 32.09 7.49
C LEU A 735 5.68 31.30 8.40
N LYS A 736 5.88 31.78 9.59
CA LYS A 736 6.68 31.13 10.61
C LYS A 736 5.88 30.93 11.87
N ILE A 737 5.81 29.71 12.35
CA ILE A 737 5.25 29.38 13.66
C ILE A 737 6.29 29.64 14.72
N THR A 738 5.99 30.52 15.66
CA THR A 738 6.90 30.93 16.74
C THR A 738 6.58 30.23 18.08
N GLY A 739 5.43 29.58 18.16
CA GLY A 739 5.06 28.75 19.30
C GLY A 739 3.69 28.12 19.12
N VAL A 740 3.55 26.90 19.62
CA VAL A 740 2.28 26.20 19.68
C VAL A 740 2.08 25.71 21.11
N THR A 741 0.89 25.89 21.64
CA THR A 741 0.45 25.29 22.90
C THR A 741 -0.82 24.51 22.64
N ILE A 742 -0.85 23.26 23.04
CA ILE A 742 -2.04 22.42 22.97
C ILE A 742 -2.60 22.18 24.38
N SER A 743 -3.89 21.99 24.46
CA SER A 743 -4.55 21.61 25.71
C SER A 743 -5.69 20.63 25.46
N GLY A 744 -6.05 19.92 26.50
CA GLY A 744 -7.17 19.00 26.55
C GLY A 744 -7.83 19.02 27.92
N TRP A 745 -8.59 18.02 28.24
CA TRP A 745 -9.27 17.87 29.52
C TRP A 745 -8.82 16.60 30.20
N ASP A 746 -8.65 16.65 31.53
CA ASP A 746 -8.51 15.45 32.34
C ASP A 746 -9.88 14.75 32.52
N SER A 747 -9.88 13.58 33.15
CA SER A 747 -11.08 12.80 33.43
C SER A 747 -12.12 13.52 34.29
N ASN A 748 -11.73 14.61 34.97
CA ASN A 748 -12.58 15.44 35.82
C ASN A 748 -13.06 16.72 35.10
N GLY A 749 -12.75 16.88 33.82
CA GLY A 749 -13.10 18.06 33.05
C GLY A 749 -12.23 19.29 33.34
N LYS A 750 -11.08 19.13 34.00
CA LYS A 750 -10.12 20.20 34.24
C LYS A 750 -9.17 20.31 33.04
N ALA A 751 -8.94 21.53 32.59
CA ALA A 751 -8.00 21.77 31.48
C ALA A 751 -6.57 21.41 31.89
N ILE A 752 -5.91 20.61 31.03
CA ILE A 752 -4.50 20.26 31.15
C ILE A 752 -3.75 20.73 29.90
N PHE A 753 -2.53 21.21 30.11
CA PHE A 753 -1.65 21.58 29.01
C PHE A 753 -0.85 20.36 28.52
N GLY A 754 -0.78 20.20 27.20
CA GLY A 754 -0.05 19.12 26.57
C GLY A 754 1.35 19.54 26.11
N THR A 755 2.14 18.55 25.77
CA THR A 755 3.42 18.74 25.12
C THR A 755 3.25 18.72 23.61
N THR A 756 3.79 19.72 22.93
CA THR A 756 4.01 19.66 21.48
C THR A 756 5.33 18.95 21.22
N GLY A 757 5.31 17.99 20.28
CA GLY A 757 6.52 17.44 19.71
C GLY A 757 7.25 18.46 18.83
N SER A 758 7.98 17.99 17.83
CA SER A 758 8.65 18.88 16.87
C SER A 758 7.64 19.72 16.09
N ILE A 759 8.03 20.95 15.78
CA ILE A 759 7.36 21.77 14.75
C ILE A 759 8.22 21.65 13.50
N ASP A 760 7.78 20.86 12.50
CA ASP A 760 8.61 20.60 11.33
C ASP A 760 7.78 20.60 10.03
N PRO A 761 8.10 21.50 9.09
CA PRO A 761 8.89 22.74 9.29
C PRO A 761 8.14 23.79 10.11
N ASN A 762 8.83 24.64 10.84
CA ASN A 762 8.24 25.75 11.59
C ASN A 762 8.17 27.04 10.77
N GLU A 763 8.77 27.07 9.59
CA GLU A 763 8.78 28.20 8.67
C GLU A 763 8.58 27.70 7.23
N VAL A 764 7.60 28.23 6.54
CA VAL A 764 7.30 27.92 5.14
C VAL A 764 7.16 29.21 4.36
N LYS A 765 7.96 29.34 3.30
CA LYS A 765 7.79 30.40 2.30
C LYS A 765 6.69 29.97 1.33
N PHE A 766 5.76 30.87 1.07
CA PHE A 766 4.74 30.64 0.05
C PHE A 766 5.42 30.56 -1.31
N VAL A 767 5.22 29.47 -1.98
CA VAL A 767 5.43 29.33 -3.42
C VAL A 767 4.03 29.31 -4.01
N ALA A 768 3.70 30.28 -4.86
CA ALA A 768 2.42 30.32 -5.51
C ALA A 768 2.21 28.99 -6.24
N ALA A 769 1.18 28.27 -5.90
CA ALA A 769 0.70 27.20 -6.75
C ALA A 769 0.20 27.90 -8.02
N ASN A 770 1.04 27.90 -9.03
CA ASN A 770 0.64 28.34 -10.36
C ASN A 770 -0.05 27.12 -10.97
N TYR A 771 -1.36 27.13 -11.08
CA TYR A 771 -2.09 26.07 -11.79
C TYR A 771 -1.85 26.16 -13.30
N ASP A 772 -1.46 27.32 -13.82
CA ASP A 772 -0.94 27.55 -15.14
C ASP A 772 0.57 27.20 -15.11
N LEU A 773 0.86 25.92 -15.25
CA LEU A 773 2.21 25.38 -15.08
C LEU A 773 3.08 25.59 -16.31
N ASN A 774 2.46 25.78 -17.48
CA ASN A 774 3.15 26.05 -18.75
C ASN A 774 3.26 27.54 -19.08
N ASP A 775 2.66 28.41 -18.22
CA ASP A 775 2.69 29.91 -18.32
C ASP A 775 2.07 30.44 -19.61
N ASP A 776 1.05 29.78 -20.16
CA ASP A 776 0.35 30.20 -21.39
C ASP A 776 -0.86 31.10 -21.14
N GLY A 777 -1.15 31.40 -19.87
CA GLY A 777 -2.22 32.27 -19.41
C GLY A 777 -3.56 31.56 -19.25
N LYS A 778 -3.57 30.23 -19.32
CA LYS A 778 -4.75 29.39 -19.09
C LYS A 778 -4.42 28.30 -18.09
N VAL A 779 -5.44 27.71 -17.50
CA VAL A 779 -5.34 26.48 -16.74
C VAL A 779 -6.14 25.42 -17.47
N ASP A 780 -5.48 24.48 -18.13
CA ASP A 780 -6.12 23.50 -18.99
C ASP A 780 -5.39 22.13 -18.99
N GLN A 781 -5.66 21.30 -20.00
CA GLN A 781 -5.08 19.97 -20.10
C GLN A 781 -3.55 19.95 -20.25
N LEU A 782 -2.95 21.05 -20.77
CA LEU A 782 -1.50 21.14 -20.92
C LEU A 782 -0.83 21.23 -19.55
N ASP A 783 -1.44 21.94 -18.58
CA ASP A 783 -0.91 22.04 -17.21
C ASP A 783 -0.95 20.71 -16.48
N ILE A 784 -2.02 19.93 -16.69
CA ILE A 784 -2.06 18.56 -16.19
C ILE A 784 -0.91 17.74 -16.77
N THR A 785 -0.59 17.92 -18.04
CA THR A 785 0.53 17.23 -18.68
C THR A 785 1.88 17.63 -18.06
N VAL A 786 2.05 18.91 -17.73
CA VAL A 786 3.25 19.39 -17.02
C VAL A 786 3.34 18.78 -15.63
N ALA A 787 2.25 18.77 -14.87
CA ALA A 787 2.20 18.15 -13.55
C ALA A 787 2.45 16.64 -13.60
N GLN A 788 1.93 15.95 -14.60
CA GLN A 788 2.16 14.52 -14.82
C GLN A 788 3.65 14.18 -15.01
N ALA A 789 4.43 15.10 -15.58
CA ALA A 789 5.87 14.91 -15.75
C ALA A 789 6.64 14.90 -14.41
N ALA A 790 6.07 15.51 -13.37
CA ALA A 790 6.62 15.53 -12.01
C ALA A 790 5.94 14.52 -11.07
N TYR A 791 5.03 13.72 -11.58
CA TYR A 791 4.21 12.80 -10.79
C TYR A 791 5.06 11.87 -9.90
N GLN A 792 4.71 11.77 -8.61
CA GLN A 792 5.42 11.06 -7.55
C GLN A 792 6.75 11.68 -7.08
N ALA A 793 7.14 12.86 -7.56
CA ALA A 793 8.26 13.57 -6.96
C ALA A 793 7.94 13.95 -5.49
N ARG A 794 8.96 13.97 -4.66
CA ARG A 794 8.82 14.23 -3.21
C ARG A 794 9.74 15.35 -2.75
N SER A 795 9.31 16.12 -1.78
CA SER A 795 10.06 17.26 -1.24
C SER A 795 11.43 16.92 -0.64
N ALA A 796 11.67 15.65 -0.30
CA ALA A 796 12.98 15.18 0.16
C ALA A 796 14.00 14.92 -0.96
N GLU A 797 13.60 14.98 -2.24
CA GLU A 797 14.46 14.72 -3.38
C GLU A 797 15.33 15.93 -3.71
N SER A 798 16.57 15.69 -4.16
CA SER A 798 17.57 16.74 -4.40
C SER A 798 17.24 17.69 -5.56
N ASP A 799 16.33 17.30 -6.43
CA ASP A 799 15.85 18.05 -7.59
C ASP A 799 14.45 18.66 -7.41
N TRP A 800 13.87 18.53 -6.23
CA TRP A 800 12.54 19.06 -5.90
C TRP A 800 12.31 20.52 -6.32
N ASN A 801 13.31 21.37 -6.16
CA ASN A 801 13.25 22.79 -6.50
C ASN A 801 14.03 23.14 -7.77
N LYS A 802 14.45 22.15 -8.58
CA LYS A 802 15.16 22.39 -9.83
C LYS A 802 14.21 22.23 -11.00
N PRO A 803 14.18 23.13 -11.97
CA PRO A 803 13.39 22.95 -13.19
C PRO A 803 13.73 21.63 -13.88
N GLY A 804 12.71 20.84 -14.19
CA GLY A 804 12.82 19.65 -15.01
C GLY A 804 13.02 19.98 -16.50
N ALA A 805 12.96 18.97 -17.36
CA ALA A 805 13.10 19.13 -18.81
C ALA A 805 12.04 20.08 -19.44
N ASN A 806 10.87 20.17 -18.81
CA ASN A 806 9.77 21.08 -19.17
C ASN A 806 9.93 22.51 -18.61
N GLY A 807 11.06 22.82 -17.95
CA GLY A 807 11.32 24.13 -17.35
C GLY A 807 10.60 24.37 -16.01
N VAL A 808 9.79 23.45 -15.54
CA VAL A 808 9.02 23.54 -14.28
C VAL A 808 9.62 22.62 -13.23
N ALA A 809 9.83 23.13 -12.03
CA ALA A 809 10.31 22.31 -10.91
C ALA A 809 9.18 21.44 -10.35
N PRO A 810 9.45 20.20 -9.86
CA PRO A 810 8.45 19.39 -9.18
C PRO A 810 7.70 20.12 -8.07
N SER A 811 8.39 20.96 -7.31
CA SER A 811 7.77 21.79 -6.26
C SER A 811 6.69 22.76 -6.76
N ALA A 812 6.73 23.15 -8.02
CA ALA A 812 5.69 23.97 -8.63
C ALA A 812 4.49 23.15 -9.09
N CYS A 813 4.68 21.85 -9.29
CA CYS A 813 3.63 20.90 -9.65
C CYS A 813 2.91 20.30 -8.42
N ASP A 814 3.48 20.45 -7.23
CA ASP A 814 2.82 20.16 -5.93
C ASP A 814 1.91 21.33 -5.58
N VAL A 815 0.78 21.39 -6.26
CA VAL A 815 -0.18 22.50 -6.12
C VAL A 815 -1.03 22.36 -4.85
N THR A 816 -1.07 21.18 -4.26
CA THR A 816 -1.72 20.93 -2.97
C THR A 816 -0.80 21.24 -1.78
N GLY A 817 0.51 21.33 -2.00
CA GLY A 817 1.52 21.68 -1.00
C GLY A 817 1.76 20.61 0.04
N ASP A 818 1.51 19.34 -0.28
CA ASP A 818 1.69 18.22 0.65
C ASP A 818 3.09 17.59 0.59
N GLY A 819 3.95 18.06 -0.31
CA GLY A 819 5.32 17.62 -0.48
C GLY A 819 5.47 16.42 -1.41
N VAL A 820 4.43 16.04 -2.13
CA VAL A 820 4.42 14.98 -3.14
C VAL A 820 3.61 15.45 -4.34
N VAL A 821 4.09 15.26 -5.54
CA VAL A 821 3.26 15.48 -6.74
C VAL A 821 2.48 14.20 -7.03
N ASP A 822 1.17 14.21 -6.75
CA ASP A 822 0.31 13.03 -6.92
C ASP A 822 -1.03 13.35 -7.61
N ILE A 823 -1.96 12.41 -7.53
CA ILE A 823 -3.27 12.57 -8.20
C ILE A 823 -4.09 13.73 -7.61
N GLN A 824 -3.83 14.17 -6.39
CA GLN A 824 -4.54 15.28 -5.78
C GLN A 824 -4.13 16.60 -6.42
N ASP A 825 -2.85 16.74 -6.82
CA ASP A 825 -2.37 17.89 -7.57
C ASP A 825 -3.01 17.96 -8.95
N LEU A 826 -3.08 16.82 -9.63
CA LEU A 826 -3.74 16.75 -10.94
C LEU A 826 -5.23 17.11 -10.85
N ILE A 827 -5.91 16.65 -9.81
CA ILE A 827 -7.31 17.01 -9.53
C ILE A 827 -7.43 18.50 -9.20
N ALA A 828 -6.52 19.06 -8.41
CA ALA A 828 -6.52 20.48 -8.06
C ALA A 828 -6.35 21.36 -9.29
N ILE A 829 -5.46 21.02 -10.23
CA ILE A 829 -5.30 21.70 -11.51
C ILE A 829 -6.58 21.59 -12.33
N TYR A 830 -7.13 20.37 -12.47
CA TYR A 830 -8.35 20.15 -13.23
C TYR A 830 -9.55 20.95 -12.71
N LEU A 831 -9.69 21.05 -11.39
CA LEU A 831 -10.77 21.83 -10.76
C LEU A 831 -10.64 23.35 -10.97
N ASN A 832 -9.48 23.83 -11.41
CA ASN A 832 -9.19 25.24 -11.67
C ASN A 832 -9.09 25.56 -13.17
N PHE A 833 -9.56 24.69 -14.04
CA PHE A 833 -9.58 24.95 -15.48
C PHE A 833 -10.28 26.29 -15.78
N THR A 834 -9.62 27.09 -16.58
CA THR A 834 -10.19 28.33 -17.14
C THR A 834 -11.06 27.97 -18.34
N MET A 835 -12.38 28.21 -18.24
CA MET A 835 -13.32 28.04 -19.36
C MET A 835 -13.18 29.18 -20.37
#